data_3288f4400b9d0beb1e01c30abca73bf4
#
_entry.id   3288f4400b9d0beb1e01c30abca73bf4
#
_cell.length_a   1.000
_cell.length_b   1.000
_cell.length_c   1.000
_cell.angle_alpha   90.00
_cell.angle_beta   90.00
_cell.angle_gamma   90.00
#
_symmetry.space_group_name_H-M   'P 1'
#
loop_
_entity.id
_entity.type
_entity.pdbx_description
1 polymer ?
#
loop_
_entity_poly.entity_id
_entity_poly.type
_entity_poly.pdbx_seq_one_letter_code
_entity_poly.pdbx_strand_id
1 'polypeptide(L)'
;PARDVLRARAGEPLRRAQMREDADRLHRFLVRRGFRLAEVEPAREEMRPGGGTVDLTWKVTRGPVVELALTGAERRTLERRGLLPFLGDSGHDEALLVQSVEQIRAWYQGRGHYDVAVEAREERDGERLVIHLAIEPGPRATLEEVEFEGNEEFPDERLARLLQTSPRRLLSPGSGRLVDQELNDDLSNLRSFYALSGHDRARVGPPRVERRDGGLRLVIPIVEGPRRSVAEVRLEGQLSALDAGTLVAGLPLAAGGPYHRLLLESSVDQIRSRLEEKGHRSTLVSHQVEWGGDGTVARVTFRVLEGERSTADAIVVRGNTRTDAGVIRRFLGLGFGDPISTGKLLDVQRRLYALGVFSRVSVGTGGAGAGAADHEVLVEVEEGKTRSVAYGAGWDSESGARGLLRLAESNLGGRLITLQLDALVSQKEEVYRLLAMQPYLGPWPVDVRAQVYREFEDRASFTVFRRGVQLGLRKAFGSLSAALAWDYRIVELESDEADEVIPRESRDARVASVTPFLIWDRRDDPIEPTRGWSVQGSVEQAFRAFAADAEFTKLFAQGTGYLNLRDLGVIALSARGGQLIPIAQPEDPALEPIDAVPAAELFYAGGRTTHRAFERDLLGIPGETLAIEEGRDPVPRGGGLLALLNAEWRFPIAGPVGGTVFVDGGNVWREAGDFDARQARWGAGVGVRYLSPIGPLRAEIGWKLEREPWESAYVWFVSLGNPF
;
A
#
# COMPACT_ATOMS: atom_id res chain seq x y z
N PRO A 1 38.77 -17.41 -20.26
CA PRO A 1 38.00 -16.79 -19.15
C PRO A 1 36.80 -15.97 -19.61
N ALA A 2 36.94 -15.08 -20.64
CA ALA A 2 35.82 -14.27 -21.16
C ALA A 2 34.74 -15.09 -21.87
N ARG A 3 35.10 -16.18 -22.54
CA ARG A 3 34.16 -17.11 -23.19
C ARG A 3 33.29 -17.87 -22.19
N ASP A 4 33.78 -18.13 -20.99
CA ASP A 4 33.09 -18.91 -19.97
C ASP A 4 31.91 -18.11 -19.34
N VAL A 5 31.88 -16.80 -19.54
CA VAL A 5 30.84 -15.90 -19.08
C VAL A 5 29.62 -15.87 -20.00
N LEU A 6 29.84 -16.23 -21.30
CA LEU A 6 28.77 -16.28 -22.29
C LEU A 6 27.83 -17.47 -22.06
N ARG A 7 26.54 -17.24 -22.22
CA ARG A 7 25.55 -18.32 -22.29
C ARG A 7 25.37 -18.90 -23.66
N ALA A 8 25.64 -18.10 -24.71
CA ALA A 8 25.63 -18.58 -26.08
C ALA A 8 26.75 -19.59 -26.31
N ARG A 9 26.42 -20.81 -26.74
CA ARG A 9 27.36 -21.90 -27.02
C ARG A 9 27.34 -22.28 -28.51
N ALA A 10 28.47 -22.70 -29.03
CA ALA A 10 28.54 -23.20 -30.40
C ALA A 10 27.66 -24.46 -30.53
N GLY A 11 26.83 -24.51 -31.57
CA GLY A 11 25.89 -25.60 -31.84
C GLY A 11 24.50 -25.43 -31.26
N GLU A 12 24.26 -24.37 -30.48
CA GLU A 12 22.91 -24.05 -29.95
C GLU A 12 22.13 -23.09 -30.88
N PRO A 13 20.80 -23.08 -30.82
CA PRO A 13 19.96 -22.16 -31.58
C PRO A 13 20.23 -20.70 -31.24
N LEU A 14 20.34 -19.83 -32.26
CA LEU A 14 20.51 -18.39 -32.07
C LEU A 14 19.30 -17.74 -31.39
N ARG A 15 19.55 -17.07 -30.27
CA ARG A 15 18.55 -16.28 -29.52
C ARG A 15 19.04 -14.85 -29.36
N ARG A 16 18.45 -13.90 -30.08
CA ARG A 16 18.87 -12.48 -30.05
C ARG A 16 18.77 -11.84 -28.65
N ALA A 17 17.79 -12.24 -27.85
CA ALA A 17 17.70 -11.79 -26.45
C ALA A 17 18.93 -12.23 -25.63
N GLN A 18 19.39 -13.47 -25.81
CA GLN A 18 20.56 -14.02 -25.13
C GLN A 18 21.88 -13.29 -25.53
N MET A 19 21.98 -12.83 -26.77
CA MET A 19 23.15 -12.07 -27.24
C MET A 19 23.30 -10.73 -26.50
N ARG A 20 22.19 -10.03 -26.23
CA ARG A 20 22.20 -8.78 -25.44
C ARG A 20 22.60 -9.07 -23.99
N GLU A 21 22.00 -10.10 -23.39
CA GLU A 21 22.37 -10.53 -22.03
C GLU A 21 23.85 -10.93 -21.92
N ASP A 22 24.41 -11.53 -22.95
CA ASP A 22 25.82 -11.93 -22.98
C ASP A 22 26.75 -10.72 -23.14
N ALA A 23 26.37 -9.70 -23.91
CA ALA A 23 27.11 -8.43 -23.95
C ALA A 23 27.14 -7.76 -22.57
N ASP A 24 26.01 -7.70 -21.89
CA ASP A 24 25.91 -7.16 -20.54
C ASP A 24 26.72 -7.97 -19.51
N ARG A 25 26.83 -9.28 -19.70
CA ARG A 25 27.64 -10.15 -18.83
C ARG A 25 29.13 -9.93 -19.04
N LEU A 26 29.55 -9.80 -20.29
CA LEU A 26 30.95 -9.47 -20.65
C LEU A 26 31.32 -8.12 -20.06
N HIS A 27 30.47 -7.12 -20.21
CA HIS A 27 30.68 -5.79 -19.63
C HIS A 27 30.86 -5.88 -18.11
N ARG A 28 29.89 -6.48 -17.38
CA ARG A 28 29.98 -6.65 -15.91
C ARG A 28 31.19 -7.46 -15.47
N PHE A 29 31.59 -8.46 -16.24
CA PHE A 29 32.78 -9.25 -15.96
C PHE A 29 34.08 -8.42 -16.05
N LEU A 30 34.17 -7.49 -17.00
CA LEU A 30 35.30 -6.57 -17.14
C LEU A 30 35.31 -5.51 -16.07
N VAL A 31 34.15 -4.93 -15.79
CA VAL A 31 33.96 -3.92 -14.72
C VAL A 31 34.40 -4.46 -13.35
N ARG A 32 34.02 -5.70 -13.01
CA ARG A 32 34.42 -6.38 -11.76
C ARG A 32 35.93 -6.66 -11.66
N ARG A 33 36.63 -6.66 -12.79
CA ARG A 33 38.09 -6.78 -12.85
C ARG A 33 38.82 -5.43 -12.85
N GLY A 34 38.10 -4.34 -12.69
CA GLY A 34 38.65 -2.99 -12.64
C GLY A 34 38.63 -2.23 -13.98
N PHE A 35 38.24 -2.88 -15.08
CA PHE A 35 38.10 -2.24 -16.40
C PHE A 35 36.74 -1.53 -16.51
N ARG A 36 36.57 -0.46 -15.75
CA ARG A 36 35.27 0.22 -15.59
C ARG A 36 34.86 1.08 -16.77
N LEU A 37 35.77 1.33 -17.72
CA LEU A 37 35.56 1.99 -19.01
C LEU A 37 35.46 0.96 -20.17
N ALA A 38 35.18 -0.31 -19.82
CA ALA A 38 35.09 -1.33 -20.85
C ALA A 38 33.82 -1.14 -21.68
N GLU A 39 33.99 -1.19 -22.98
CA GLU A 39 32.93 -1.17 -23.98
C GLU A 39 32.78 -2.54 -24.63
N VAL A 40 31.53 -3.02 -24.70
CA VAL A 40 31.20 -4.27 -25.40
C VAL A 40 30.19 -3.93 -26.47
N GLU A 41 30.61 -3.92 -27.72
CA GLU A 41 29.73 -3.68 -28.85
C GLU A 41 28.72 -4.85 -29.00
N PRO A 42 27.52 -4.60 -29.54
CA PRO A 42 26.58 -5.67 -29.89
C PRO A 42 27.24 -6.74 -30.76
N ALA A 43 26.85 -8.00 -30.56
CA ALA A 43 27.40 -9.10 -31.32
C ALA A 43 27.14 -8.91 -32.82
N ARG A 44 28.20 -9.01 -33.63
CA ARG A 44 28.10 -9.07 -35.08
C ARG A 44 27.74 -10.48 -35.50
N GLU A 45 26.72 -10.59 -36.33
CA GLU A 45 26.24 -11.86 -36.91
C GLU A 45 26.79 -12.03 -38.32
N GLU A 46 27.56 -13.10 -38.56
CA GLU A 46 28.05 -13.43 -39.92
C GLU A 46 27.52 -14.83 -40.27
N MET A 47 26.70 -14.90 -41.35
CA MET A 47 26.21 -16.18 -41.86
C MET A 47 27.32 -16.94 -42.58
N ARG A 48 27.47 -18.22 -42.24
CA ARG A 48 28.42 -19.09 -42.99
C ARG A 48 27.84 -19.47 -44.34
N PRO A 49 28.74 -19.60 -45.39
CA PRO A 49 28.32 -20.13 -46.69
C PRO A 49 27.74 -21.54 -46.53
N GLY A 50 26.49 -21.74 -47.02
CA GLY A 50 25.77 -22.99 -46.90
C GLY A 50 24.50 -22.91 -46.05
N GLY A 51 24.25 -21.80 -45.35
CA GLY A 51 23.05 -21.53 -44.59
C GLY A 51 22.92 -22.35 -43.28
N GLY A 52 22.19 -21.83 -42.32
CA GLY A 52 21.85 -22.54 -41.07
C GLY A 52 22.79 -22.37 -39.90
N THR A 53 23.97 -21.78 -40.04
CA THR A 53 24.88 -21.43 -38.93
C THR A 53 25.37 -19.99 -39.02
N VAL A 54 25.48 -19.33 -37.86
CA VAL A 54 25.90 -17.94 -37.70
C VAL A 54 27.10 -17.87 -36.76
N ASP A 55 28.16 -17.18 -37.18
CA ASP A 55 29.27 -16.82 -36.30
C ASP A 55 28.95 -15.54 -35.56
N LEU A 56 29.15 -15.54 -34.23
CA LEU A 56 28.94 -14.40 -33.35
C LEU A 56 30.28 -13.83 -32.90
N THR A 57 30.48 -12.53 -33.14
CA THR A 57 31.69 -11.82 -32.73
C THR A 57 31.32 -10.63 -31.87
N TRP A 58 31.80 -10.57 -30.62
CA TRP A 58 31.74 -9.38 -29.77
C TRP A 58 33.08 -8.64 -29.87
N LYS A 59 33.02 -7.37 -30.21
CA LYS A 59 34.18 -6.50 -30.13
C LYS A 59 34.22 -5.89 -28.74
N VAL A 60 35.34 -6.05 -28.06
CA VAL A 60 35.53 -5.64 -26.67
C VAL A 60 36.70 -4.69 -26.57
N THR A 61 36.45 -3.48 -26.09
CA THR A 61 37.46 -2.49 -25.73
C THR A 61 37.57 -2.44 -24.22
N ARG A 62 38.71 -2.85 -23.66
CA ARG A 62 38.82 -2.96 -22.17
C ARG A 62 38.92 -1.62 -21.47
N GLY A 63 39.53 -0.61 -22.10
CA GLY A 63 39.85 0.65 -21.43
C GLY A 63 40.90 0.48 -20.31
N PRO A 64 41.24 1.57 -19.62
CA PRO A 64 42.15 1.56 -18.47
C PRO A 64 41.52 0.89 -17.24
N VAL A 65 42.36 0.45 -16.31
CA VAL A 65 41.92 0.05 -14.96
C VAL A 65 41.62 1.29 -14.14
N VAL A 66 40.43 1.36 -13.57
CA VAL A 66 40.03 2.51 -12.72
C VAL A 66 40.34 2.22 -11.25
N GLU A 67 41.18 3.07 -10.67
CA GLU A 67 41.60 3.05 -9.28
C GLU A 67 41.04 4.27 -8.52
N LEU A 68 40.66 4.12 -7.25
CA LEU A 68 40.20 5.22 -6.41
C LEU A 68 41.25 5.56 -5.36
N ALA A 69 41.77 6.78 -5.39
CA ALA A 69 42.59 7.40 -4.36
C ALA A 69 41.68 8.32 -3.53
N LEU A 70 41.29 7.86 -2.33
CA LEU A 70 40.34 8.54 -1.47
C LEU A 70 41.07 9.15 -0.25
N THR A 71 40.79 10.42 0.05
CA THR A 71 41.25 11.10 1.26
C THR A 71 40.06 11.71 2.03
N GLY A 72 40.16 11.77 3.34
CA GLY A 72 39.18 12.43 4.23
C GLY A 72 37.93 11.58 4.58
N ALA A 73 37.79 10.37 4.03
CA ALA A 73 36.71 9.46 4.39
C ALA A 73 37.09 7.98 4.28
N GLU A 74 36.30 7.11 4.89
CA GLU A 74 36.43 5.66 4.74
C GLU A 74 35.69 5.17 3.49
N ARG A 75 36.39 4.49 2.60
CA ARG A 75 35.84 3.89 1.38
C ARG A 75 34.64 2.96 1.66
N ARG A 76 34.75 2.07 2.66
CA ARG A 76 33.68 1.15 3.04
C ARG A 76 32.40 1.86 3.46
N THR A 77 32.50 3.02 4.08
CA THR A 77 31.34 3.83 4.49
C THR A 77 30.62 4.40 3.27
N LEU A 78 31.36 4.97 2.31
CA LEU A 78 30.77 5.51 1.09
C LEU A 78 30.16 4.40 0.20
N GLU A 79 30.83 3.27 0.06
CA GLU A 79 30.32 2.10 -0.70
C GLU A 79 29.03 1.54 -0.10
N ARG A 80 28.98 1.32 1.22
CA ARG A 80 27.77 0.83 1.91
C ARG A 80 26.58 1.78 1.77
N ARG A 81 26.84 3.06 1.58
CA ARG A 81 25.81 4.08 1.37
C ARG A 81 25.44 4.30 -0.10
N GLY A 82 26.11 3.62 -1.02
CA GLY A 82 25.88 3.78 -2.46
C GLY A 82 26.33 5.13 -3.03
N LEU A 83 27.25 5.83 -2.32
CA LEU A 83 27.71 7.17 -2.69
C LEU A 83 28.81 7.17 -3.77
N LEU A 84 29.21 6.00 -4.26
CA LEU A 84 30.22 5.81 -5.31
C LEU A 84 29.64 5.03 -6.50
N PRO A 85 28.58 5.54 -7.17
CA PRO A 85 27.93 4.82 -8.28
C PRO A 85 28.88 4.51 -9.44
N PHE A 86 29.90 5.34 -9.70
CA PHE A 86 30.93 5.08 -10.71
C PHE A 86 31.82 3.86 -10.42
N LEU A 87 31.76 3.32 -9.19
CA LEU A 87 32.38 2.04 -8.82
C LEU A 87 31.42 0.85 -8.94
N GLY A 88 30.18 1.06 -9.36
CA GLY A 88 29.16 0.04 -9.53
C GLY A 88 29.37 -0.88 -10.75
N ASP A 89 28.43 -1.79 -10.94
CA ASP A 89 28.42 -2.76 -12.04
C ASP A 89 28.15 -2.12 -13.44
N SER A 90 27.70 -0.86 -13.50
CA SER A 90 27.47 -0.08 -14.72
C SER A 90 28.74 0.51 -15.34
N GLY A 91 29.85 0.47 -14.62
CA GLY A 91 31.12 1.04 -15.08
C GLY A 91 31.32 2.50 -14.66
N HIS A 92 32.38 3.13 -15.16
CA HIS A 92 32.74 4.53 -14.90
C HIS A 92 32.25 5.43 -16.02
N ASP A 93 31.63 6.54 -15.66
CA ASP A 93 31.19 7.63 -16.52
C ASP A 93 31.42 8.95 -15.76
N GLU A 94 31.82 10.00 -16.45
CA GLU A 94 32.03 11.33 -15.90
C GLU A 94 30.76 11.85 -15.18
N ALA A 95 29.56 11.59 -15.73
CA ALA A 95 28.30 11.96 -15.11
C ALA A 95 28.10 11.24 -13.76
N LEU A 96 28.48 9.97 -13.63
CA LEU A 96 28.41 9.20 -12.39
C LEU A 96 29.43 9.71 -11.36
N LEU A 97 30.58 10.24 -11.81
CA LEU A 97 31.55 10.86 -10.91
C LEU A 97 31.01 12.19 -10.35
N VAL A 98 30.45 13.06 -11.20
CA VAL A 98 29.76 14.28 -10.78
C VAL A 98 28.63 13.98 -9.81
N GLN A 99 27.80 12.99 -10.15
CA GLN A 99 26.72 12.53 -9.27
C GLN A 99 27.25 12.06 -7.91
N SER A 100 28.37 11.35 -7.87
CA SER A 100 29.01 10.91 -6.62
C SER A 100 29.46 12.09 -5.75
N VAL A 101 30.06 13.10 -6.36
CA VAL A 101 30.49 14.33 -5.67
C VAL A 101 29.29 15.01 -5.00
N GLU A 102 28.18 15.20 -5.74
CA GLU A 102 26.97 15.83 -5.21
C GLU A 102 26.30 14.99 -4.13
N GLN A 103 26.22 13.67 -4.30
CA GLN A 103 25.66 12.76 -3.28
C GLN A 103 26.50 12.74 -2.00
N ILE A 104 27.83 12.77 -2.10
CA ILE A 104 28.72 12.83 -0.94
C ILE A 104 28.55 14.18 -0.25
N ARG A 105 28.50 15.28 -1.00
CA ARG A 105 28.25 16.63 -0.44
C ARG A 105 26.93 16.66 0.32
N ALA A 106 25.85 16.25 -0.30
CA ALA A 106 24.52 16.19 0.32
C ALA A 106 24.51 15.29 1.57
N TRP A 107 25.23 14.16 1.55
CA TRP A 107 25.32 13.26 2.69
C TRP A 107 26.03 13.88 3.91
N TYR A 108 27.09 14.66 3.69
CA TYR A 108 27.79 15.40 4.75
C TYR A 108 26.97 16.60 5.23
N GLN A 109 26.36 17.36 4.32
CA GLN A 109 25.46 18.47 4.65
C GLN A 109 24.26 18.00 5.49
N GLY A 110 23.67 16.85 5.13
CA GLY A 110 22.63 16.19 5.93
C GLY A 110 23.08 15.76 7.33
N ARG A 111 24.38 15.84 7.66
CA ARG A 111 24.96 15.61 8.99
C ARG A 111 25.41 16.89 9.67
N GLY A 112 25.11 18.03 9.09
CA GLY A 112 25.45 19.37 9.61
C GLY A 112 26.79 19.90 9.15
N HIS A 113 27.49 19.25 8.24
CA HIS A 113 28.75 19.74 7.65
C HIS A 113 28.43 20.54 6.38
N TYR A 114 27.92 21.76 6.55
CA TYR A 114 27.48 22.59 5.41
C TYR A 114 28.65 22.95 4.46
N ASP A 115 29.81 23.28 4.99
CA ASP A 115 30.98 23.72 4.20
C ASP A 115 31.82 22.53 3.67
N VAL A 116 31.27 21.34 3.59
CA VAL A 116 32.03 20.21 3.07
C VAL A 116 32.55 20.49 1.67
N ALA A 117 33.85 20.41 1.51
CA ALA A 117 34.49 20.42 0.20
C ALA A 117 34.68 18.99 -0.31
N VAL A 118 34.21 18.72 -1.51
CA VAL A 118 34.38 17.43 -2.21
C VAL A 118 34.95 17.73 -3.56
N GLU A 119 36.20 17.34 -3.77
CA GLU A 119 36.91 17.54 -5.04
C GLU A 119 37.22 16.19 -5.67
N ALA A 120 36.92 16.08 -6.95
CA ALA A 120 37.26 14.91 -7.78
C ALA A 120 38.18 15.34 -8.91
N ARG A 121 39.25 14.60 -9.11
CA ARG A 121 40.20 14.79 -10.24
C ARG A 121 40.54 13.45 -10.84
N GLU A 122 40.55 13.38 -12.15
CA GLU A 122 41.00 12.22 -12.91
C GLU A 122 42.42 12.40 -13.38
N GLU A 123 43.25 11.41 -13.16
CA GLU A 123 44.64 11.36 -13.66
C GLU A 123 44.86 10.07 -14.42
N ARG A 124 45.25 10.19 -15.67
CA ARG A 124 45.53 9.05 -16.55
C ARG A 124 47.01 8.77 -16.64
N ASP A 125 47.41 7.59 -16.17
CA ASP A 125 48.78 7.08 -16.26
C ASP A 125 48.79 5.78 -17.08
N GLY A 126 49.02 5.90 -18.39
CA GLY A 126 49.05 4.78 -19.31
C GLY A 126 47.76 3.96 -19.34
N GLU A 127 47.81 2.73 -18.85
CA GLU A 127 46.65 1.82 -18.77
C GLU A 127 45.85 1.96 -17.48
N ARG A 128 46.15 2.97 -16.65
CA ARG A 128 45.41 3.24 -15.39
C ARG A 128 44.72 4.60 -15.45
N LEU A 129 43.57 4.68 -14.88
CA LEU A 129 42.84 5.91 -14.60
C LEU A 129 42.67 6.00 -13.07
N VAL A 130 43.38 6.95 -12.45
CA VAL A 130 43.28 7.16 -11.01
C VAL A 130 42.30 8.31 -10.76
N ILE A 131 41.23 8.01 -9.99
CA ILE A 131 40.27 9.01 -9.54
C ILE A 131 40.68 9.45 -8.16
N HIS A 132 41.20 10.67 -8.04
CA HIS A 132 41.50 11.29 -6.76
C HIS A 132 40.23 11.95 -6.23
N LEU A 133 39.72 11.47 -5.08
CA LEU A 133 38.54 12.02 -4.41
C LEU A 133 38.95 12.51 -3.03
N ALA A 134 38.98 13.83 -2.86
CA ALA A 134 39.32 14.48 -1.60
C ALA A 134 38.06 15.03 -0.93
N ILE A 135 37.88 14.72 0.35
CA ILE A 135 36.72 15.13 1.12
C ILE A 135 37.21 15.85 2.39
N GLU A 136 36.82 17.09 2.50
CA GLU A 136 37.06 17.90 3.69
C GLU A 136 35.72 18.30 4.34
N PRO A 137 35.30 17.63 5.42
CA PRO A 137 33.94 17.81 5.96
C PRO A 137 33.68 19.24 6.49
N GLY A 138 34.71 19.96 6.93
CA GLY A 138 34.51 21.24 7.61
C GLY A 138 33.82 21.12 8.98
N PRO A 139 33.61 22.26 9.67
CA PRO A 139 32.94 22.29 10.97
C PRO A 139 31.45 21.97 10.85
N ARG A 140 30.86 21.43 11.93
CA ARG A 140 29.40 21.27 12.01
C ARG A 140 28.74 22.61 12.28
N ALA A 141 27.64 22.88 11.60
CA ALA A 141 26.80 24.04 11.80
C ALA A 141 25.31 23.61 11.70
N THR A 142 24.47 24.29 12.46
CA THR A 142 23.02 24.00 12.51
C THR A 142 22.27 25.21 11.94
N LEU A 143 21.27 24.98 11.10
CA LEU A 143 20.37 26.02 10.61
C LEU A 143 19.42 26.43 11.74
N GLU A 144 19.55 27.65 12.22
CA GLU A 144 18.77 28.20 13.35
C GLU A 144 17.62 29.08 12.86
N GLU A 145 17.77 29.73 11.71
CA GLU A 145 16.81 30.70 11.20
C GLU A 145 16.70 30.63 9.67
N VAL A 146 15.46 30.78 9.17
CA VAL A 146 15.15 31.01 7.75
C VAL A 146 14.35 32.28 7.66
N GLU A 147 14.79 33.24 6.87
CA GLU A 147 14.21 34.55 6.69
C GLU A 147 13.93 34.82 5.21
N PHE A 148 12.81 35.47 4.94
CA PHE A 148 12.45 35.93 3.61
C PHE A 148 12.57 37.47 3.56
N GLU A 149 13.09 38.00 2.48
CA GLU A 149 13.22 39.44 2.28
C GLU A 149 12.45 39.84 1.01
N GLY A 150 11.52 40.79 1.12
CA GLY A 150 10.78 41.35 -0.02
C GLY A 150 9.50 40.58 -0.41
N ASN A 151 9.01 39.72 0.46
CA ASN A 151 7.74 38.98 0.34
C ASN A 151 6.58 39.83 0.94
N GLU A 152 6.10 40.82 0.21
CA GLU A 152 5.06 41.74 0.67
C GLU A 152 3.65 41.13 0.69
N GLU A 153 3.34 40.25 -0.27
CA GLU A 153 2.00 39.64 -0.41
C GLU A 153 1.78 38.38 0.45
N PHE A 154 2.84 37.60 0.69
CA PHE A 154 2.73 36.34 1.43
C PHE A 154 3.55 36.35 2.71
N PRO A 155 2.94 36.05 3.89
CA PRO A 155 3.65 36.02 5.16
C PRO A 155 4.66 34.85 5.20
N ASP A 156 5.74 35.04 5.99
CA ASP A 156 6.84 34.10 6.15
C ASP A 156 6.37 32.70 6.53
N GLU A 157 5.35 32.59 7.39
CA GLU A 157 4.84 31.30 7.85
C GLU A 157 4.21 30.49 6.69
N ARG A 158 3.66 31.17 5.69
CA ARG A 158 3.10 30.51 4.50
C ARG A 158 4.21 30.01 3.58
N LEU A 159 5.23 30.83 3.36
CA LEU A 159 6.38 30.46 2.53
C LEU A 159 7.21 29.36 3.18
N ALA A 160 7.44 29.43 4.48
CA ALA A 160 8.18 28.42 5.24
C ALA A 160 7.54 27.03 5.17
N ARG A 161 6.22 26.92 4.99
CA ARG A 161 5.52 25.62 4.83
C ARG A 161 5.81 24.96 3.49
N LEU A 162 6.29 25.70 2.51
CA LEU A 162 6.65 25.19 1.19
C LEU A 162 8.06 24.61 1.15
N LEU A 163 8.88 24.90 2.16
CA LEU A 163 10.26 24.47 2.24
C LEU A 163 10.39 23.12 2.94
N GLN A 164 11.29 22.29 2.44
CA GLN A 164 11.83 21.12 3.14
C GLN A 164 12.88 21.55 4.16
N THR A 165 13.70 22.53 3.78
CA THR A 165 14.70 23.16 4.65
C THR A 165 14.02 23.91 5.80
N SER A 166 14.33 23.54 7.04
CA SER A 166 13.71 24.16 8.22
C SER A 166 14.70 24.37 9.35
N PRO A 167 14.50 25.41 10.17
CA PRO A 167 15.29 25.62 11.37
C PRO A 167 15.21 24.44 12.33
N ARG A 168 16.20 24.32 13.22
CA ARG A 168 16.25 23.27 14.26
C ARG A 168 15.00 23.30 15.14
N ARG A 169 14.36 22.12 15.28
CA ARG A 169 13.22 21.88 16.17
C ARG A 169 13.49 20.71 17.09
N LEU A 170 13.16 20.84 18.38
CA LEU A 170 13.53 19.89 19.43
C LEU A 170 12.98 18.47 19.18
N LEU A 171 11.80 18.33 18.54
CA LEU A 171 11.11 17.06 18.31
C LEU A 171 11.01 16.67 16.82
N SER A 172 11.81 17.30 15.92
CA SER A 172 11.79 17.00 14.49
C SER A 172 13.16 16.50 14.04
N PRO A 173 13.37 15.17 13.98
CA PRO A 173 14.62 14.59 13.49
C PRO A 173 14.83 15.01 12.02
N GLY A 174 15.97 15.65 11.75
CA GLY A 174 16.27 16.15 10.41
C GLY A 174 16.11 17.65 10.21
N SER A 175 15.44 18.36 11.10
CA SER A 175 15.44 19.83 11.12
C SER A 175 16.81 20.41 11.48
N GLY A 176 17.07 21.65 11.08
CA GLY A 176 18.35 22.34 11.35
C GLY A 176 19.48 21.91 10.43
N ARG A 177 19.20 21.24 9.32
CA ARG A 177 20.17 20.89 8.28
C ARG A 177 20.02 21.82 7.10
N LEU A 178 21.12 22.10 6.45
CA LEU A 178 21.14 22.83 5.19
C LEU A 178 21.84 21.96 4.14
N VAL A 179 21.06 21.53 3.15
CA VAL A 179 21.52 20.70 2.04
C VAL A 179 21.26 21.44 0.74
N ASP A 180 22.29 21.71 -0.04
CA ASP A 180 22.19 22.53 -1.25
C ASP A 180 21.17 22.01 -2.26
N GLN A 181 21.05 20.70 -2.40
CA GLN A 181 20.07 20.08 -3.31
C GLN A 181 18.64 20.37 -2.82
N GLU A 182 18.33 20.15 -1.54
CA GLU A 182 17.02 20.44 -0.95
C GLU A 182 16.69 21.94 -1.04
N LEU A 183 17.68 22.80 -0.82
CA LEU A 183 17.51 24.25 -0.96
C LEU A 183 17.18 24.65 -2.40
N ASN A 184 17.83 24.07 -3.41
CA ASN A 184 17.53 24.35 -4.81
C ASN A 184 16.11 23.91 -5.19
N ASP A 185 15.65 22.78 -4.68
CA ASP A 185 14.28 22.29 -4.84
C ASP A 185 13.28 23.25 -4.16
N ASP A 186 13.60 23.72 -2.96
CA ASP A 186 12.80 24.70 -2.21
C ASP A 186 12.68 26.03 -2.96
N LEU A 187 13.77 26.56 -3.51
CA LEU A 187 13.73 27.77 -4.35
C LEU A 187 12.90 27.59 -5.61
N SER A 188 12.93 26.40 -6.21
CA SER A 188 12.10 26.04 -7.37
C SER A 188 10.61 25.97 -7.00
N ASN A 189 10.30 25.41 -5.84
CA ASN A 189 8.95 25.36 -5.27
C ASN A 189 8.41 26.75 -4.99
N LEU A 190 9.22 27.65 -4.40
CA LEU A 190 8.84 29.04 -4.16
C LEU A 190 8.57 29.78 -5.48
N ARG A 191 9.44 29.64 -6.49
CA ARG A 191 9.22 30.25 -7.82
C ARG A 191 7.91 29.77 -8.43
N SER A 192 7.63 28.47 -8.37
CA SER A 192 6.41 27.87 -8.87
C SER A 192 5.17 28.37 -8.11
N PHE A 193 5.26 28.50 -6.80
CA PHE A 193 4.19 29.04 -5.97
C PHE A 193 3.87 30.50 -6.34
N TYR A 194 4.88 31.36 -6.46
CA TYR A 194 4.67 32.76 -6.87
C TYR A 194 4.08 32.83 -8.28
N ALA A 195 4.60 32.06 -9.23
CA ALA A 195 4.09 32.03 -10.59
C ALA A 195 2.62 31.62 -10.63
N LEU A 196 2.23 30.53 -9.94
CA LEU A 196 0.84 30.07 -9.85
C LEU A 196 -0.08 31.03 -9.09
N SER A 197 0.48 31.87 -8.23
CA SER A 197 -0.25 32.94 -7.52
C SER A 197 -0.43 34.22 -8.36
N GLY A 198 0.06 34.25 -9.60
CA GLY A 198 -0.05 35.36 -10.53
C GLY A 198 1.20 36.24 -10.64
N HIS A 199 2.24 35.93 -9.92
CA HIS A 199 3.55 36.61 -9.95
C HIS A 199 4.53 35.88 -10.89
N ASP A 200 4.20 35.81 -12.18
CA ASP A 200 4.99 35.11 -13.18
C ASP A 200 6.38 35.72 -13.45
N ARG A 201 6.64 36.92 -12.95
CA ARG A 201 7.90 37.64 -13.02
C ARG A 201 8.65 37.62 -11.69
N ALA A 202 8.14 36.89 -10.69
CA ALA A 202 8.81 36.79 -9.40
C ALA A 202 10.21 36.19 -9.54
N ARG A 203 11.15 36.78 -8.82
CA ARG A 203 12.54 36.30 -8.72
C ARG A 203 12.80 35.88 -7.29
N VAL A 204 13.23 34.63 -7.10
CA VAL A 204 13.57 34.04 -5.81
C VAL A 204 15.05 33.68 -5.82
N GLY A 205 15.82 34.22 -4.88
CA GLY A 205 17.25 33.98 -4.73
C GLY A 205 18.13 34.87 -5.61
N PRO A 206 19.47 34.71 -5.56
CA PRO A 206 20.21 33.65 -4.85
C PRO A 206 20.11 33.77 -3.33
N PRO A 207 20.02 32.65 -2.61
CA PRO A 207 19.97 32.67 -1.15
C PRO A 207 21.33 33.09 -0.56
N ARG A 208 21.30 33.68 0.63
CA ARG A 208 22.50 34.04 1.38
C ARG A 208 22.54 33.23 2.67
N VAL A 209 23.66 32.59 2.93
CA VAL A 209 23.90 31.86 4.19
C VAL A 209 24.85 32.67 5.04
N GLU A 210 24.36 33.12 6.19
CA GLU A 210 25.10 33.91 7.15
C GLU A 210 25.49 33.05 8.36
N ARG A 211 26.73 33.19 8.83
CA ARG A 211 27.17 32.57 10.08
C ARG A 211 26.95 33.53 11.24
N ARG A 212 26.28 33.00 12.27
CA ARG A 212 26.12 33.70 13.58
C ARG A 212 26.63 32.78 14.68
N ASP A 213 26.79 33.34 15.88
CA ASP A 213 27.31 32.67 17.07
C ASP A 213 26.53 31.37 17.36
N GLY A 214 27.05 30.25 16.84
CA GLY A 214 26.54 28.91 17.05
C GLY A 214 25.74 28.29 15.93
N GLY A 215 25.38 29.00 14.81
CA GLY A 215 24.52 28.45 13.77
C GLY A 215 24.58 29.15 12.42
N LEU A 216 23.72 28.72 11.53
CA LEU A 216 23.49 29.28 10.20
C LEU A 216 22.15 30.00 10.17
N ARG A 217 22.11 31.15 9.50
CA ARG A 217 20.91 31.87 9.07
C ARG A 217 20.83 31.85 7.57
N LEU A 218 19.70 31.39 7.04
CA LEU A 218 19.41 31.36 5.60
C LEU A 218 18.50 32.54 5.28
N VAL A 219 18.94 33.43 4.39
CA VAL A 219 18.15 34.57 3.90
C VAL A 219 17.81 34.33 2.43
N ILE A 220 16.51 34.31 2.12
CA ILE A 220 15.98 34.10 0.76
C ILE A 220 15.40 35.41 0.25
N PRO A 221 16.10 36.14 -0.63
CA PRO A 221 15.57 37.38 -1.21
C PRO A 221 14.53 37.07 -2.26
N ILE A 222 13.43 37.81 -2.24
CA ILE A 222 12.29 37.68 -3.15
C ILE A 222 11.97 39.04 -3.74
N VAL A 223 11.74 39.07 -5.04
CA VAL A 223 11.19 40.22 -5.75
C VAL A 223 9.94 39.75 -6.43
N GLU A 224 8.77 40.08 -5.87
CA GLU A 224 7.48 39.51 -6.30
C GLU A 224 7.07 39.98 -7.69
N GLY A 225 7.33 41.28 -8.03
CA GLY A 225 6.86 41.89 -9.28
C GLY A 225 5.35 42.09 -9.28
N PRO A 226 4.79 42.60 -10.39
CA PRO A 226 3.35 42.85 -10.47
C PRO A 226 2.54 41.55 -10.53
N ARG A 227 1.45 41.53 -9.78
CA ARG A 227 0.49 40.42 -9.83
C ARG A 227 -0.38 40.50 -11.08
N ARG A 228 -0.45 39.38 -11.80
CA ARG A 228 -1.36 39.21 -12.94
C ARG A 228 -2.62 38.48 -12.52
N SER A 229 -3.78 39.03 -12.92
CA SER A 229 -5.10 38.50 -12.59
C SER A 229 -5.98 38.31 -13.81
N VAL A 230 -7.04 37.55 -13.68
CA VAL A 230 -8.05 37.33 -14.72
C VAL A 230 -9.28 38.20 -14.41
N ALA A 231 -9.62 39.14 -15.29
CA ALA A 231 -10.84 39.92 -15.15
C ALA A 231 -12.08 39.13 -15.54
N GLU A 232 -11.99 38.38 -16.62
CA GLU A 232 -13.14 37.68 -17.19
C GLU A 232 -12.71 36.42 -17.92
N VAL A 233 -13.54 35.39 -17.79
CA VAL A 233 -13.43 34.14 -18.57
C VAL A 233 -14.70 34.01 -19.39
N ARG A 234 -14.58 33.98 -20.72
CA ARG A 234 -15.66 33.76 -21.67
C ARG A 234 -15.49 32.43 -22.39
N LEU A 235 -16.60 31.85 -22.80
CA LEU A 235 -16.62 30.68 -23.64
C LEU A 235 -17.50 30.93 -24.85
N GLU A 236 -16.96 30.70 -26.04
CA GLU A 236 -17.63 30.85 -27.35
C GLU A 236 -17.66 29.49 -28.04
N GLY A 237 -18.78 29.14 -28.68
CA GLY A 237 -18.93 27.91 -29.45
C GLY A 237 -20.39 27.50 -29.57
N GLN A 238 -20.66 26.62 -30.53
CA GLN A 238 -21.96 25.93 -30.60
C GLN A 238 -21.88 24.68 -29.75
N LEU A 239 -22.56 24.68 -28.63
CA LEU A 239 -22.51 23.60 -27.62
C LEU A 239 -23.87 22.88 -27.62
N SER A 240 -23.81 21.54 -27.66
CA SER A 240 -24.99 20.67 -27.61
C SER A 240 -25.02 19.78 -26.36
N ALA A 241 -23.84 19.41 -25.82
CA ALA A 241 -23.73 18.45 -24.72
C ALA A 241 -23.80 19.09 -23.33
N LEU A 242 -23.22 20.27 -23.17
CA LEU A 242 -23.15 21.00 -21.90
C LEU A 242 -23.28 22.50 -22.16
N ASP A 243 -23.91 23.21 -21.26
CA ASP A 243 -23.97 24.70 -21.34
C ASP A 243 -22.63 25.36 -20.97
N ALA A 244 -22.41 26.57 -21.44
CA ALA A 244 -21.17 27.30 -21.21
C ALA A 244 -20.86 27.52 -19.72
N GLY A 245 -21.89 27.74 -18.90
CA GLY A 245 -21.73 27.91 -17.44
C GLY A 245 -21.17 26.68 -16.79
N THR A 246 -21.68 25.48 -17.13
CA THR A 246 -21.20 24.21 -16.64
C THR A 246 -19.75 23.95 -17.08
N LEU A 247 -19.38 24.29 -18.31
CA LEU A 247 -18.04 24.13 -18.84
C LEU A 247 -17.00 25.04 -18.16
N VAL A 248 -17.40 26.25 -17.76
CA VAL A 248 -16.51 27.22 -17.12
C VAL A 248 -16.47 27.05 -15.58
N ALA A 249 -17.49 26.46 -14.98
CA ALA A 249 -17.57 26.29 -13.53
C ALA A 249 -16.40 25.52 -12.96
N GLY A 250 -15.71 26.11 -11.97
CA GLY A 250 -14.59 25.44 -11.26
C GLY A 250 -13.34 25.17 -12.10
N LEU A 251 -13.14 25.93 -13.20
CA LEU A 251 -11.87 25.87 -13.93
C LEU A 251 -10.74 26.41 -13.06
N PRO A 252 -9.50 25.88 -13.23
CA PRO A 252 -8.32 26.38 -12.55
C PRO A 252 -8.07 27.87 -12.81
N LEU A 253 -8.37 28.36 -14.03
CA LEU A 253 -8.34 29.76 -14.39
C LEU A 253 -9.76 30.36 -14.24
N ALA A 254 -9.96 31.16 -13.22
CA ALA A 254 -11.25 31.76 -12.89
C ALA A 254 -11.18 33.31 -12.83
N ALA A 255 -12.30 33.97 -13.09
CA ALA A 255 -12.40 35.42 -12.93
C ALA A 255 -12.10 35.82 -11.48
N GLY A 256 -11.31 36.89 -11.29
CA GLY A 256 -10.78 37.35 -10.00
C GLY A 256 -9.58 36.60 -9.50
N GLY A 257 -9.25 35.44 -10.10
CA GLY A 257 -8.12 34.61 -9.76
C GLY A 257 -6.79 35.04 -10.40
N PRO A 258 -5.68 34.39 -10.04
CA PRO A 258 -4.38 34.65 -10.64
C PRO A 258 -4.34 34.15 -12.09
N TYR A 259 -3.61 34.89 -12.94
CA TYR A 259 -3.33 34.43 -14.30
C TYR A 259 -1.96 33.70 -14.33
N HIS A 260 -1.97 32.47 -14.79
CA HIS A 260 -0.76 31.74 -15.12
C HIS A 260 -1.00 30.80 -16.30
N ARG A 261 0.02 30.61 -17.16
CA ARG A 261 -0.09 29.77 -18.36
C ARG A 261 -0.50 28.33 -18.06
N LEU A 262 0.03 27.73 -17.00
CA LEU A 262 -0.37 26.37 -16.60
C LEU A 262 -1.83 26.28 -16.19
N LEU A 263 -2.38 27.29 -15.52
CA LEU A 263 -3.81 27.35 -15.18
C LEU A 263 -4.68 27.46 -16.43
N LEU A 264 -4.20 28.19 -17.42
CA LEU A 264 -4.86 28.33 -18.72
C LEU A 264 -4.90 27.01 -19.48
N GLU A 265 -3.73 26.35 -19.62
CA GLU A 265 -3.59 25.05 -20.29
C GLU A 265 -4.42 23.96 -19.56
N SER A 266 -4.35 23.93 -18.23
CA SER A 266 -5.16 23.03 -17.42
C SER A 266 -6.66 23.27 -17.56
N SER A 267 -7.08 24.54 -17.77
CA SER A 267 -8.48 24.87 -18.04
C SER A 267 -8.93 24.39 -19.42
N VAL A 268 -8.07 24.53 -20.45
CA VAL A 268 -8.30 23.96 -21.79
C VAL A 268 -8.50 22.46 -21.72
N ASP A 269 -7.62 21.76 -21.00
CA ASP A 269 -7.68 20.30 -20.85
C ASP A 269 -8.92 19.86 -20.07
N GLN A 270 -9.33 20.64 -19.06
CA GLN A 270 -10.52 20.34 -18.29
C GLN A 270 -11.81 20.54 -19.11
N ILE A 271 -11.90 21.60 -19.92
CA ILE A 271 -13.04 21.83 -20.86
C ILE A 271 -13.10 20.66 -21.85
N ARG A 272 -11.95 20.27 -22.45
CA ARG A 272 -11.85 19.15 -23.37
C ARG A 272 -12.32 17.84 -22.71
N SER A 273 -11.82 17.54 -21.52
CA SER A 273 -12.18 16.33 -20.75
C SER A 273 -13.69 16.25 -20.45
N ARG A 274 -14.31 17.38 -20.04
CA ARG A 274 -15.75 17.40 -19.76
C ARG A 274 -16.61 17.07 -21.00
N LEU A 275 -16.23 17.55 -22.17
CA LEU A 275 -16.91 17.25 -23.42
C LEU A 275 -16.60 15.84 -23.92
N GLU A 276 -15.38 15.37 -23.73
CA GLU A 276 -14.98 14.00 -24.04
C GLU A 276 -15.77 12.98 -23.19
N GLU A 277 -16.04 13.26 -21.91
CA GLU A 277 -16.91 12.43 -21.06
C GLU A 277 -18.33 12.28 -21.59
N LYS A 278 -18.80 13.26 -22.41
CA LYS A 278 -20.10 13.21 -23.10
C LYS A 278 -20.01 12.53 -24.47
N GLY A 279 -18.82 12.10 -24.90
CA GLY A 279 -18.58 11.39 -26.15
C GLY A 279 -17.98 12.28 -27.26
N HIS A 280 -17.72 13.55 -27.02
CA HIS A 280 -17.14 14.47 -28.01
C HIS A 280 -15.61 14.38 -28.03
N ARG A 281 -15.07 13.27 -28.58
CA ARG A 281 -13.63 12.98 -28.57
C ARG A 281 -12.80 13.87 -29.48
N SER A 282 -13.42 14.43 -30.52
CA SER A 282 -12.77 15.32 -31.50
C SER A 282 -12.87 16.79 -31.09
N THR A 283 -13.20 17.09 -29.83
CA THR A 283 -13.31 18.48 -29.34
C THR A 283 -11.99 19.22 -29.49
N LEU A 284 -12.06 20.38 -30.14
CA LEU A 284 -10.94 21.32 -30.21
C LEU A 284 -11.27 22.54 -29.32
N VAL A 285 -10.36 22.83 -28.40
CA VAL A 285 -10.45 24.01 -27.54
C VAL A 285 -9.23 24.88 -27.81
N SER A 286 -9.49 26.09 -28.30
CA SER A 286 -8.49 27.16 -28.46
C SER A 286 -8.77 28.28 -27.48
N HIS A 287 -7.77 29.12 -27.23
CA HIS A 287 -7.95 30.27 -26.33
C HIS A 287 -7.36 31.54 -26.95
N GLN A 288 -7.92 32.67 -26.53
CA GLN A 288 -7.41 33.99 -26.81
C GLN A 288 -7.28 34.77 -25.50
N VAL A 289 -6.15 35.45 -25.32
CA VAL A 289 -5.86 36.23 -24.12
C VAL A 289 -5.66 37.66 -24.52
N GLU A 290 -6.49 38.55 -23.99
CA GLU A 290 -6.41 40.01 -24.19
C GLU A 290 -5.94 40.67 -22.89
N TRP A 291 -4.89 41.48 -22.98
CA TRP A 291 -4.31 42.17 -21.82
C TRP A 291 -4.85 43.59 -21.72
N GLY A 292 -5.20 44.05 -20.53
CA GLY A 292 -5.46 45.45 -20.22
C GLY A 292 -4.23 46.33 -20.46
N GLY A 293 -4.42 47.62 -20.47
CA GLY A 293 -3.39 48.58 -20.89
C GLY A 293 -2.10 48.57 -20.07
N ASP A 294 -2.13 48.11 -18.83
CA ASP A 294 -0.97 47.95 -17.93
C ASP A 294 -0.32 46.53 -17.98
N GLY A 295 -0.94 45.59 -18.71
CA GLY A 295 -0.48 44.24 -18.84
C GLY A 295 -0.65 43.37 -17.56
N THR A 296 -1.41 43.81 -16.57
CA THR A 296 -1.62 43.09 -15.30
C THR A 296 -2.95 42.34 -15.25
N VAL A 297 -3.92 42.71 -16.09
CA VAL A 297 -5.26 42.12 -16.10
C VAL A 297 -5.56 41.48 -17.45
N ALA A 298 -5.92 40.21 -17.44
CA ALA A 298 -6.22 39.40 -18.61
C ALA A 298 -7.73 39.17 -18.77
N ARG A 299 -8.24 39.26 -20.01
CA ARG A 299 -9.53 38.65 -20.42
C ARG A 299 -9.23 37.42 -21.24
N VAL A 300 -9.83 36.28 -20.88
CA VAL A 300 -9.59 35.01 -21.53
C VAL A 300 -10.86 34.52 -22.20
N THR A 301 -10.79 34.25 -23.49
CA THR A 301 -11.89 33.68 -24.27
C THR A 301 -11.49 32.28 -24.74
N PHE A 302 -12.22 31.27 -24.31
CA PHE A 302 -12.10 29.91 -24.83
C PHE A 302 -13.05 29.74 -26.02
N ARG A 303 -12.52 29.22 -27.14
CA ARG A 303 -13.32 28.88 -28.32
C ARG A 303 -13.36 27.35 -28.45
N VAL A 304 -14.58 26.82 -28.45
CA VAL A 304 -14.86 25.38 -28.44
C VAL A 304 -15.51 24.97 -29.75
N LEU A 305 -14.92 23.98 -30.41
CA LEU A 305 -15.53 23.20 -31.46
C LEU A 305 -15.82 21.82 -30.92
N GLU A 306 -17.09 21.51 -30.67
CA GLU A 306 -17.50 20.33 -29.91
C GLU A 306 -17.16 19.00 -30.62
N GLY A 307 -17.23 18.98 -31.97
CA GLY A 307 -17.03 17.81 -32.78
C GLY A 307 -18.23 16.84 -32.76
N GLU A 308 -18.11 15.74 -33.47
CA GLU A 308 -19.15 14.72 -33.50
C GLU A 308 -19.15 13.87 -32.22
N ARG A 309 -20.34 13.38 -31.83
CA ARG A 309 -20.51 12.53 -30.67
C ARG A 309 -20.24 11.07 -31.02
N SER A 310 -19.30 10.43 -30.35
CA SER A 310 -18.99 9.01 -30.43
C SER A 310 -19.79 8.22 -29.40
N THR A 311 -20.52 7.18 -29.83
CA THR A 311 -21.32 6.27 -29.01
C THR A 311 -20.91 4.82 -29.26
N ALA A 312 -21.06 3.96 -28.27
CA ALA A 312 -20.73 2.53 -28.40
C ALA A 312 -21.85 1.75 -29.09
N ASP A 313 -21.86 1.74 -30.45
CA ASP A 313 -22.86 1.05 -31.25
C ASP A 313 -22.49 -0.42 -31.49
N ALA A 314 -21.22 -0.77 -31.31
CA ALA A 314 -20.73 -2.14 -31.34
C ALA A 314 -19.61 -2.35 -30.29
N ILE A 315 -19.62 -3.52 -29.64
CA ILE A 315 -18.56 -3.93 -28.70
C ILE A 315 -18.06 -5.30 -29.13
N VAL A 316 -16.82 -5.33 -29.65
CA VAL A 316 -16.17 -6.54 -30.14
C VAL A 316 -15.12 -6.99 -29.15
N VAL A 317 -15.20 -8.24 -28.70
CA VAL A 317 -14.21 -8.88 -27.83
C VAL A 317 -13.39 -9.86 -28.64
N ARG A 318 -12.05 -9.75 -28.56
CA ARG A 318 -11.11 -10.64 -29.28
C ARG A 318 -10.06 -11.20 -28.33
N GLY A 319 -9.50 -12.36 -28.66
CA GLY A 319 -8.40 -12.99 -27.92
C GLY A 319 -8.85 -13.85 -26.72
N ASN A 320 -10.14 -13.90 -26.44
CA ASN A 320 -10.71 -14.77 -25.41
C ASN A 320 -10.87 -16.21 -25.94
N THR A 321 -9.88 -17.05 -25.67
CA THR A 321 -9.84 -18.44 -26.14
C THR A 321 -10.56 -19.42 -25.19
N ARG A 322 -10.54 -19.13 -23.89
CA ARG A 322 -11.15 -19.92 -22.81
C ARG A 322 -12.28 -19.19 -22.11
N THR A 323 -12.14 -17.88 -21.93
CA THR A 323 -13.12 -17.07 -21.20
C THR A 323 -14.32 -16.75 -22.11
N ASP A 324 -15.53 -16.95 -21.60
CA ASP A 324 -16.75 -16.63 -22.32
C ASP A 324 -16.88 -15.13 -22.59
N ALA A 325 -17.16 -14.76 -23.86
CA ALA A 325 -17.29 -13.35 -24.26
C ALA A 325 -18.46 -12.63 -23.55
N GLY A 326 -19.55 -13.36 -23.25
CA GLY A 326 -20.69 -12.81 -22.53
C GLY A 326 -20.33 -12.49 -21.07
N VAL A 327 -19.43 -13.29 -20.46
CA VAL A 327 -18.89 -13.02 -19.14
C VAL A 327 -18.01 -11.76 -19.17
N ILE A 328 -17.11 -11.62 -20.15
CA ILE A 328 -16.29 -10.42 -20.30
C ILE A 328 -17.15 -9.16 -20.42
N ARG A 329 -18.19 -9.21 -21.28
CA ARG A 329 -19.08 -8.05 -21.49
C ARG A 329 -19.75 -7.53 -20.22
N ARG A 330 -20.01 -8.38 -19.21
CA ARG A 330 -20.61 -7.95 -17.91
C ARG A 330 -19.70 -7.02 -17.11
N PHE A 331 -18.39 -7.12 -17.30
CA PHE A 331 -17.41 -6.32 -16.55
C PHE A 331 -16.98 -5.04 -17.28
N LEU A 332 -17.42 -4.84 -18.52
CA LEU A 332 -17.04 -3.65 -19.28
C LEU A 332 -17.57 -2.37 -18.60
N GLY A 333 -18.80 -2.41 -18.06
CA GLY A 333 -19.45 -1.19 -17.54
C GLY A 333 -19.70 -0.15 -18.64
N LEU A 334 -19.79 -0.63 -19.88
CA LEU A 334 -20.10 0.12 -21.09
C LEU A 334 -21.19 -0.62 -21.83
N GLY A 335 -22.32 0.06 -22.09
CA GLY A 335 -23.48 -0.45 -22.82
C GLY A 335 -23.60 0.10 -24.24
N PHE A 336 -24.54 -0.43 -25.00
CA PHE A 336 -24.89 0.12 -26.31
C PHE A 336 -25.45 1.53 -26.16
N GLY A 337 -25.00 2.47 -27.03
CA GLY A 337 -25.41 3.86 -27.03
C GLY A 337 -24.71 4.73 -25.96
N ASP A 338 -23.89 4.14 -25.10
CA ASP A 338 -23.10 4.89 -24.13
C ASP A 338 -22.07 5.78 -24.83
N PRO A 339 -21.82 7.00 -24.34
CA PRO A 339 -20.77 7.86 -24.89
C PRO A 339 -19.39 7.21 -24.68
N ILE A 340 -18.57 7.21 -25.73
CA ILE A 340 -17.19 6.73 -25.68
C ILE A 340 -16.29 7.88 -25.23
N SER A 341 -15.57 7.68 -24.14
CA SER A 341 -14.52 8.61 -23.67
C SER A 341 -13.26 7.84 -23.35
N THR A 342 -12.10 8.50 -23.40
CA THR A 342 -10.80 7.89 -23.01
C THR A 342 -10.86 7.40 -21.57
N GLY A 343 -11.49 8.15 -20.66
CA GLY A 343 -11.70 7.74 -19.28
C GLY A 343 -12.51 6.44 -19.16
N LYS A 344 -13.61 6.30 -19.89
CA LYS A 344 -14.40 5.05 -19.91
C LYS A 344 -13.63 3.87 -20.48
N LEU A 345 -12.88 4.06 -21.58
CA LEU A 345 -12.06 2.97 -22.15
C LEU A 345 -10.99 2.50 -21.16
N LEU A 346 -10.33 3.43 -20.47
CA LEU A 346 -9.37 3.10 -19.40
C LEU A 346 -10.05 2.43 -18.19
N ASP A 347 -11.27 2.81 -17.85
CA ASP A 347 -12.05 2.13 -16.80
C ASP A 347 -12.38 0.68 -17.18
N VAL A 348 -12.80 0.45 -18.43
CA VAL A 348 -13.01 -0.91 -18.98
C VAL A 348 -11.72 -1.71 -18.86
N GLN A 349 -10.59 -1.15 -19.29
CA GLN A 349 -9.30 -1.80 -19.23
C GLN A 349 -8.92 -2.17 -17.79
N ARG A 350 -9.04 -1.22 -16.84
CA ARG A 350 -8.76 -1.45 -15.41
C ARG A 350 -9.65 -2.54 -14.81
N ARG A 351 -10.96 -2.53 -15.11
CA ARG A 351 -11.90 -3.54 -14.62
C ARG A 351 -11.55 -4.94 -15.13
N LEU A 352 -11.17 -5.07 -16.39
CA LEU A 352 -10.77 -6.37 -16.96
C LEU A 352 -9.42 -6.84 -16.38
N TYR A 353 -8.45 -5.95 -16.17
CA TYR A 353 -7.20 -6.29 -15.48
C TYR A 353 -7.43 -6.73 -14.04
N ALA A 354 -8.36 -6.10 -13.34
CA ALA A 354 -8.69 -6.44 -11.94
C ALA A 354 -9.26 -7.86 -11.78
N LEU A 355 -9.73 -8.50 -12.87
CA LEU A 355 -10.16 -9.90 -12.86
C LEU A 355 -8.99 -10.89 -12.69
N GLY A 356 -7.74 -10.46 -12.94
CA GLY A 356 -6.53 -11.24 -12.72
C GLY A 356 -6.33 -12.43 -13.67
N VAL A 357 -7.20 -12.61 -14.68
CA VAL A 357 -7.15 -13.72 -15.63
C VAL A 357 -6.56 -13.35 -17.00
N PHE A 358 -6.31 -12.06 -17.21
CA PHE A 358 -5.74 -11.54 -18.46
C PHE A 358 -4.31 -11.02 -18.20
N SER A 359 -3.37 -11.43 -19.03
CA SER A 359 -1.99 -10.94 -19.02
C SER A 359 -1.84 -9.59 -19.73
N ARG A 360 -2.71 -9.35 -20.73
CA ARG A 360 -2.80 -8.07 -21.45
C ARG A 360 -4.26 -7.76 -21.74
N VAL A 361 -4.62 -6.48 -21.60
CA VAL A 361 -5.90 -5.94 -22.01
C VAL A 361 -5.65 -4.66 -22.78
N SER A 362 -6.14 -4.57 -24.01
CA SER A 362 -6.16 -3.36 -24.82
C SER A 362 -7.61 -3.02 -25.13
N VAL A 363 -7.98 -1.77 -24.88
CA VAL A 363 -9.32 -1.27 -25.17
C VAL A 363 -9.18 -0.02 -26.01
N GLY A 364 -9.74 -0.05 -27.19
CA GLY A 364 -9.67 1.03 -28.15
C GLY A 364 -10.95 1.18 -28.95
N THR A 365 -10.94 2.08 -29.92
CA THR A 365 -12.02 2.23 -30.88
C THR A 365 -11.59 1.68 -32.24
N GLY A 366 -12.45 0.91 -32.91
CA GLY A 366 -12.29 0.50 -34.28
C GLY A 366 -12.99 1.50 -35.19
N GLY A 367 -12.22 2.22 -36.02
CA GLY A 367 -12.79 3.18 -36.96
C GLY A 367 -11.88 3.40 -38.13
N ALA A 368 -12.46 3.44 -39.33
CA ALA A 368 -11.75 3.72 -40.56
C ALA A 368 -11.64 5.24 -40.77
N GLY A 369 -10.50 5.82 -40.43
CA GLY A 369 -10.09 7.14 -40.89
C GLY A 369 -10.20 8.28 -39.91
N ALA A 370 -9.26 9.21 -39.99
CA ALA A 370 -9.25 10.43 -39.20
C ALA A 370 -10.46 11.31 -39.54
N GLY A 371 -11.40 11.49 -38.59
CA GLY A 371 -12.53 12.39 -38.71
C GLY A 371 -13.92 11.72 -38.70
N ALA A 372 -14.02 10.40 -38.74
CA ALA A 372 -15.30 9.69 -38.51
C ALA A 372 -15.52 9.49 -37.02
N ALA A 373 -16.78 9.62 -36.57
CA ALA A 373 -17.16 9.27 -35.21
C ALA A 373 -16.95 7.76 -35.01
N ASP A 374 -16.14 7.41 -34.02
CA ASP A 374 -15.88 6.01 -33.67
C ASP A 374 -17.09 5.44 -32.95
N HIS A 375 -17.71 4.43 -33.49
CA HIS A 375 -18.90 3.78 -32.92
C HIS A 375 -18.63 2.33 -32.47
N GLU A 376 -17.46 1.79 -32.78
CA GLU A 376 -17.07 0.42 -32.41
C GLU A 376 -16.03 0.46 -31.28
N VAL A 377 -16.28 -0.26 -30.19
CA VAL A 377 -15.30 -0.48 -29.11
C VAL A 377 -14.69 -1.86 -29.31
N LEU A 378 -13.39 -1.89 -29.52
CA LEU A 378 -12.59 -3.10 -29.63
C LEU A 378 -11.91 -3.42 -28.30
N VAL A 379 -12.23 -4.57 -27.74
CA VAL A 379 -11.65 -5.11 -26.51
C VAL A 379 -10.77 -6.31 -26.89
N GLU A 380 -9.47 -6.15 -26.83
CA GLU A 380 -8.52 -7.22 -27.09
C GLU A 380 -7.93 -7.70 -25.76
N VAL A 381 -8.03 -9.00 -25.51
CA VAL A 381 -7.53 -9.63 -24.30
C VAL A 381 -6.53 -10.73 -24.64
N GLU A 382 -5.50 -10.86 -23.84
CA GLU A 382 -4.59 -12.01 -23.87
C GLU A 382 -4.72 -12.75 -22.53
N GLU A 383 -5.14 -14.01 -22.59
CA GLU A 383 -5.39 -14.79 -21.39
C GLU A 383 -4.09 -15.18 -20.69
N GLY A 384 -4.04 -14.92 -19.38
CA GLY A 384 -2.92 -15.25 -18.52
C GLY A 384 -2.96 -16.69 -17.98
N LYS A 385 -2.06 -16.99 -17.07
CA LYS A 385 -2.09 -18.23 -16.29
C LYS A 385 -3.15 -18.10 -15.21
N THR A 386 -4.11 -19.02 -15.21
CA THR A 386 -5.21 -19.04 -14.25
C THR A 386 -4.94 -19.93 -13.04
N ARG A 387 -3.96 -20.82 -13.14
CA ARG A 387 -3.54 -21.73 -12.07
C ARG A 387 -2.40 -21.13 -11.28
N SER A 388 -2.54 -21.15 -9.97
CA SER A 388 -1.51 -20.71 -9.05
C SER A 388 -1.32 -21.69 -7.91
N VAL A 389 -0.07 -21.81 -7.46
CA VAL A 389 0.32 -22.56 -6.28
C VAL A 389 1.08 -21.59 -5.38
N ALA A 390 0.62 -21.41 -4.16
CA ALA A 390 1.31 -20.67 -3.14
C ALA A 390 1.60 -21.59 -1.96
N TYR A 391 2.81 -21.53 -1.44
CA TYR A 391 3.21 -22.29 -0.25
C TYR A 391 4.06 -21.40 0.64
N GLY A 392 4.01 -21.69 1.92
CA GLY A 392 4.78 -20.95 2.91
C GLY A 392 5.02 -21.77 4.16
N ALA A 393 6.07 -21.43 4.87
CA ALA A 393 6.34 -21.93 6.19
C ALA A 393 6.66 -20.77 7.12
N GLY A 394 6.30 -20.88 8.38
CA GLY A 394 6.48 -19.83 9.37
C GLY A 394 6.49 -20.39 10.78
N TRP A 395 6.71 -19.50 11.72
CA TRP A 395 6.64 -19.79 13.14
C TRP A 395 6.11 -18.54 13.88
N ASP A 396 5.24 -18.75 14.82
CA ASP A 396 4.86 -17.72 15.81
C ASP A 396 4.77 -18.32 17.20
N SER A 397 4.80 -17.46 18.22
CA SER A 397 4.88 -17.90 19.63
C SER A 397 3.59 -18.55 20.15
N GLU A 398 2.45 -18.35 19.50
CA GLU A 398 1.16 -18.93 19.94
C GLU A 398 0.86 -20.26 19.26
N SER A 399 1.03 -20.32 17.93
CA SER A 399 0.66 -21.50 17.13
C SER A 399 1.85 -22.41 16.82
N GLY A 400 3.08 -21.99 17.16
CA GLY A 400 4.31 -22.73 16.87
C GLY A 400 4.69 -22.75 15.39
N ALA A 401 5.30 -23.81 14.92
CA ALA A 401 5.64 -23.99 13.51
C ALA A 401 4.38 -24.19 12.68
N ARG A 402 4.29 -23.53 11.51
CA ARG A 402 3.14 -23.63 10.60
C ARG A 402 3.55 -23.74 9.15
N GLY A 403 2.74 -24.44 8.38
CA GLY A 403 2.82 -24.57 6.92
C GLY A 403 1.53 -24.13 6.27
N LEU A 404 1.64 -23.51 5.11
CA LEU A 404 0.50 -23.10 4.27
C LEU A 404 0.69 -23.65 2.86
N LEU A 405 -0.35 -24.23 2.30
CA LEU A 405 -0.46 -24.59 0.89
C LEU A 405 -1.78 -24.03 0.34
N ARG A 406 -1.70 -23.30 -0.77
CA ARG A 406 -2.85 -22.82 -1.52
C ARG A 406 -2.74 -23.24 -2.97
N LEU A 407 -3.77 -23.88 -3.49
CA LEU A 407 -3.94 -24.20 -4.89
C LEU A 407 -5.15 -23.44 -5.41
N ALA A 408 -5.03 -22.74 -6.53
CA ALA A 408 -6.16 -22.00 -7.09
C ALA A 408 -6.21 -22.11 -8.62
N GLU A 409 -7.44 -22.21 -9.16
CA GLU A 409 -7.80 -22.01 -10.57
C GLU A 409 -8.77 -20.83 -10.63
N SER A 410 -8.39 -19.72 -11.27
CA SER A 410 -9.16 -18.46 -11.23
C SER A 410 -10.21 -18.32 -12.34
N ASN A 411 -10.27 -19.25 -13.29
CA ASN A 411 -11.19 -19.16 -14.43
C ASN A 411 -11.77 -20.52 -14.81
N LEU A 412 -12.34 -21.21 -13.83
CA LEU A 412 -12.92 -22.53 -14.05
C LEU A 412 -14.05 -22.47 -15.09
N GLY A 413 -13.90 -23.27 -16.16
CA GLY A 413 -14.86 -23.33 -17.26
C GLY A 413 -15.05 -22.04 -18.05
N GLY A 414 -14.09 -21.09 -17.98
CA GLY A 414 -14.16 -19.80 -18.68
C GLY A 414 -15.18 -18.80 -18.09
N ARG A 415 -15.67 -19.06 -16.88
CA ARG A 415 -16.75 -18.27 -16.23
C ARG A 415 -16.29 -17.37 -15.11
N LEU A 416 -14.96 -17.15 -14.96
CA LEU A 416 -14.35 -16.40 -13.86
C LEU A 416 -14.67 -16.98 -12.47
N ILE A 417 -14.99 -18.27 -12.42
CA ILE A 417 -15.15 -18.97 -11.15
C ILE A 417 -13.75 -19.30 -10.64
N THR A 418 -13.41 -18.83 -9.45
CA THR A 418 -12.20 -19.22 -8.75
C THR A 418 -12.50 -20.40 -7.86
N LEU A 419 -11.82 -21.52 -8.08
CA LEU A 419 -11.81 -22.66 -7.18
C LEU A 419 -10.46 -22.67 -6.45
N GLN A 420 -10.50 -22.66 -5.12
CA GLN A 420 -9.32 -22.57 -4.28
C GLN A 420 -9.36 -23.62 -3.19
N LEU A 421 -8.25 -24.31 -3.02
CA LEU A 421 -7.99 -25.22 -1.90
C LEU A 421 -6.92 -24.58 -1.00
N ASP A 422 -7.25 -24.32 0.24
CA ASP A 422 -6.34 -23.88 1.29
C ASP A 422 -6.12 -25.00 2.29
N ALA A 423 -4.85 -25.22 2.65
CA ALA A 423 -4.46 -26.07 3.76
C ALA A 423 -3.46 -25.29 4.63
N LEU A 424 -3.81 -25.04 5.88
CA LEU A 424 -2.93 -24.48 6.90
C LEU A 424 -2.80 -25.50 8.01
N VAL A 425 -1.58 -25.80 8.39
CA VAL A 425 -1.27 -26.74 9.47
C VAL A 425 -0.24 -26.11 10.37
N SER A 426 -0.56 -26.07 11.66
CA SER A 426 0.36 -25.65 12.73
C SER A 426 0.33 -26.65 13.87
N GLN A 427 1.08 -26.37 14.95
CA GLN A 427 1.08 -27.23 16.15
C GLN A 427 -0.25 -27.20 16.91
N LYS A 428 -1.03 -26.09 16.76
CA LYS A 428 -2.29 -25.86 17.48
C LYS A 428 -3.48 -25.60 16.59
N GLU A 429 -3.32 -25.60 15.27
CA GLU A 429 -4.40 -25.27 14.34
C GLU A 429 -4.23 -26.01 13.02
N GLU A 430 -5.29 -26.61 12.53
CA GLU A 430 -5.38 -27.14 11.18
C GLU A 430 -6.63 -26.60 10.50
N VAL A 431 -6.46 -26.05 9.30
CA VAL A 431 -7.58 -25.53 8.48
C VAL A 431 -7.47 -26.08 7.07
N TYR A 432 -8.50 -26.80 6.66
CA TYR A 432 -8.67 -27.26 5.29
C TYR A 432 -9.94 -26.61 4.73
N ARG A 433 -9.82 -25.90 3.62
CA ARG A 433 -10.93 -25.15 3.03
C ARG A 433 -10.94 -25.29 1.52
N LEU A 434 -12.07 -25.75 0.97
CA LEU A 434 -12.36 -25.70 -0.45
C LEU A 434 -13.35 -24.58 -0.71
N LEU A 435 -12.93 -23.57 -1.46
CA LEU A 435 -13.66 -22.33 -1.70
C LEU A 435 -13.93 -22.17 -3.19
N ALA A 436 -15.19 -21.94 -3.56
CA ALA A 436 -15.61 -21.49 -4.88
C ALA A 436 -16.08 -20.05 -4.79
N MET A 437 -15.54 -19.17 -5.64
CA MET A 437 -15.93 -17.76 -5.72
C MET A 437 -16.31 -17.39 -7.15
N GLN A 438 -17.39 -16.63 -7.29
CA GLN A 438 -17.84 -16.06 -8.56
C GLN A 438 -18.11 -14.56 -8.36
N PRO A 439 -17.50 -13.65 -9.14
CA PRO A 439 -17.60 -12.21 -8.92
C PRO A 439 -18.90 -11.58 -9.43
N TYR A 440 -19.95 -12.38 -9.68
CA TYR A 440 -21.27 -11.92 -10.12
C TYR A 440 -22.37 -12.93 -9.80
N LEU A 441 -23.57 -12.43 -9.61
CA LEU A 441 -24.81 -13.22 -9.48
C LEU A 441 -25.78 -12.84 -10.59
N GLY A 442 -25.90 -13.66 -11.63
CA GLY A 442 -26.68 -13.31 -12.81
C GLY A 442 -26.13 -12.03 -13.48
N PRO A 443 -26.94 -10.97 -13.62
CA PRO A 443 -26.48 -9.69 -14.18
C PRO A 443 -25.83 -8.75 -13.13
N TRP A 444 -25.91 -9.07 -11.84
CA TRP A 444 -25.49 -8.17 -10.77
C TRP A 444 -24.02 -8.39 -10.37
N PRO A 445 -23.24 -7.32 -10.16
CA PRO A 445 -21.88 -7.40 -9.63
C PRO A 445 -21.91 -7.65 -8.11
N VAL A 446 -22.26 -8.87 -7.74
CA VAL A 446 -22.32 -9.39 -6.38
C VAL A 446 -21.44 -10.63 -6.33
N ASP A 447 -20.42 -10.60 -5.48
CA ASP A 447 -19.55 -11.76 -5.24
C ASP A 447 -20.35 -12.85 -4.55
N VAL A 448 -20.36 -14.05 -5.14
CA VAL A 448 -20.92 -15.26 -4.54
C VAL A 448 -19.79 -16.13 -4.06
N ARG A 449 -19.91 -16.65 -2.86
CA ARG A 449 -18.93 -17.55 -2.25
C ARG A 449 -19.62 -18.80 -1.75
N ALA A 450 -19.01 -19.94 -1.98
CA ALA A 450 -19.42 -21.21 -1.41
C ALA A 450 -18.16 -21.90 -0.90
N GLN A 451 -18.15 -22.34 0.34
CA GLN A 451 -17.02 -23.06 0.91
C GLN A 451 -17.46 -24.26 1.75
N VAL A 452 -16.63 -25.27 1.72
CA VAL A 452 -16.64 -26.39 2.64
C VAL A 452 -15.36 -26.34 3.41
N TYR A 453 -15.42 -26.51 4.72
CA TYR A 453 -14.25 -26.40 5.56
C TYR A 453 -14.23 -27.45 6.67
N ARG A 454 -13.01 -27.75 7.13
CA ARG A 454 -12.70 -28.49 8.33
C ARG A 454 -11.61 -27.73 9.08
N GLU A 455 -11.88 -27.46 10.35
CA GLU A 455 -10.97 -26.74 11.23
C GLU A 455 -10.77 -27.55 12.50
N PHE A 456 -9.54 -27.60 12.94
CA PHE A 456 -9.08 -28.12 14.21
C PHE A 456 -8.36 -26.99 14.92
N GLU A 457 -8.66 -26.78 16.20
CA GLU A 457 -8.07 -25.75 17.01
C GLU A 457 -7.83 -26.27 18.42
N ASP A 458 -6.55 -26.33 18.83
CA ASP A 458 -6.14 -26.67 20.19
C ASP A 458 -6.07 -25.38 21.01
N ARG A 459 -6.93 -25.25 22.00
CA ARG A 459 -7.02 -24.13 22.95
C ARG A 459 -6.48 -24.54 24.31
N ALA A 460 -6.36 -23.58 25.23
CA ALA A 460 -5.82 -23.84 26.57
C ALA A 460 -6.66 -24.83 27.42
N SER A 461 -7.95 -24.99 27.12
CA SER A 461 -8.87 -25.80 27.91
C SER A 461 -9.52 -26.95 27.15
N PHE A 462 -9.54 -26.89 25.84
CA PHE A 462 -10.22 -27.88 25.01
C PHE A 462 -9.76 -27.81 23.56
N THR A 463 -9.96 -28.89 22.86
CA THR A 463 -9.77 -28.99 21.43
C THR A 463 -11.11 -28.87 20.71
N VAL A 464 -11.17 -28.02 19.69
CA VAL A 464 -12.39 -27.80 18.91
C VAL A 464 -12.21 -28.37 17.51
N PHE A 465 -13.14 -29.19 17.10
CA PHE A 465 -13.32 -29.62 15.71
C PHE A 465 -14.53 -28.91 15.13
N ARG A 466 -14.34 -28.20 13.99
CA ARG A 466 -15.42 -27.60 13.23
C ARG A 466 -15.40 -28.13 11.83
N ARG A 467 -16.55 -28.51 11.29
CA ARG A 467 -16.74 -28.85 9.88
C ARG A 467 -18.04 -28.23 9.40
N GLY A 468 -18.00 -27.61 8.24
CA GLY A 468 -19.19 -26.89 7.80
C GLY A 468 -19.20 -26.53 6.34
N VAL A 469 -20.36 -25.97 5.95
CA VAL A 469 -20.62 -25.40 4.63
C VAL A 469 -21.10 -23.99 4.83
N GLN A 470 -20.50 -23.06 4.08
CA GLN A 470 -20.90 -21.65 4.11
C GLN A 470 -21.22 -21.16 2.70
N LEU A 471 -22.32 -20.41 2.59
CA LEU A 471 -22.71 -19.67 1.38
C LEU A 471 -22.70 -18.18 1.72
N GLY A 472 -22.11 -17.37 0.85
CA GLY A 472 -21.98 -15.93 1.09
C GLY A 472 -22.25 -15.09 -0.14
N LEU A 473 -22.83 -13.93 0.08
CA LEU A 473 -22.99 -12.86 -0.89
C LEU A 473 -22.25 -11.64 -0.38
N ARG A 474 -21.49 -10.97 -1.24
CA ARG A 474 -20.78 -9.73 -0.89
C ARG A 474 -20.91 -8.70 -2.00
N LYS A 475 -21.11 -7.45 -1.61
CA LYS A 475 -21.07 -6.31 -2.52
C LYS A 475 -20.27 -5.16 -1.91
N ALA A 476 -19.35 -4.60 -2.71
CA ALA A 476 -18.58 -3.42 -2.34
C ALA A 476 -19.21 -2.16 -2.95
N PHE A 477 -19.28 -1.08 -2.16
CA PHE A 477 -19.76 0.26 -2.52
C PHE A 477 -18.66 1.27 -2.17
N GLY A 478 -17.62 1.33 -3.00
CA GLY A 478 -16.43 2.13 -2.68
C GLY A 478 -15.73 1.61 -1.42
N SER A 479 -15.65 2.45 -0.39
CA SER A 479 -15.07 2.09 0.91
C SER A 479 -15.97 1.24 1.83
N LEU A 480 -17.26 1.11 1.50
CA LEU A 480 -18.20 0.28 2.25
C LEU A 480 -18.36 -1.08 1.56
N SER A 481 -18.32 -2.15 2.33
CA SER A 481 -18.64 -3.51 1.89
C SER A 481 -19.75 -4.09 2.76
N ALA A 482 -20.76 -4.66 2.12
CA ALA A 482 -21.82 -5.42 2.78
C ALA A 482 -21.73 -6.89 2.36
N ALA A 483 -21.92 -7.79 3.32
CA ALA A 483 -21.98 -9.22 3.08
C ALA A 483 -23.11 -9.86 3.86
N LEU A 484 -23.61 -10.98 3.34
CA LEU A 484 -24.55 -11.87 4.00
C LEU A 484 -24.01 -13.28 3.87
N ALA A 485 -23.81 -13.95 4.97
CA ALA A 485 -23.38 -15.35 5.01
C ALA A 485 -24.47 -16.23 5.63
N TRP A 486 -24.68 -17.39 5.06
CA TRP A 486 -25.38 -18.52 5.68
C TRP A 486 -24.33 -19.58 5.97
N ASP A 487 -24.32 -20.11 7.19
CA ASP A 487 -23.38 -21.12 7.65
C ASP A 487 -24.13 -22.29 8.30
N TYR A 488 -23.71 -23.49 7.94
CA TYR A 488 -24.11 -24.72 8.65
C TYR A 488 -22.86 -25.44 9.08
N ARG A 489 -22.68 -25.58 10.40
CA ARG A 489 -21.48 -26.19 10.99
C ARG A 489 -21.82 -27.18 12.09
N ILE A 490 -21.00 -28.19 12.19
CA ILE A 490 -20.97 -29.15 13.31
C ILE A 490 -19.74 -28.79 14.12
N VAL A 491 -19.93 -28.60 15.40
CA VAL A 491 -18.90 -28.28 16.38
C VAL A 491 -18.82 -29.46 17.34
N GLU A 492 -17.64 -30.02 17.52
CA GLU A 492 -17.35 -31.12 18.43
C GLU A 492 -16.19 -30.64 19.35
N LEU A 493 -16.35 -30.87 20.65
CA LEU A 493 -15.39 -30.43 21.66
C LEU A 493 -14.82 -31.66 22.36
N GLU A 494 -13.48 -31.79 22.36
CA GLU A 494 -12.77 -32.82 23.09
C GLU A 494 -11.93 -32.18 24.18
N SER A 495 -11.97 -32.72 25.40
CA SER A 495 -11.12 -32.26 26.48
C SER A 495 -11.06 -33.28 27.61
N ASP A 496 -9.82 -33.60 28.04
CA ASP A 496 -9.59 -34.43 29.19
C ASP A 496 -9.75 -33.67 30.52
N GLU A 497 -9.52 -32.35 30.53
CA GLU A 497 -9.54 -31.50 31.74
C GLU A 497 -10.81 -30.64 31.87
N ALA A 498 -11.49 -30.31 30.77
CA ALA A 498 -12.70 -29.52 30.78
C ALA A 498 -13.97 -30.34 31.06
N ASP A 499 -13.88 -31.64 31.19
CA ASP A 499 -15.02 -32.51 31.49
C ASP A 499 -15.74 -32.15 32.80
N GLU A 500 -15.01 -31.50 33.72
CA GLU A 500 -15.55 -30.98 34.98
C GLU A 500 -16.01 -29.53 34.87
N VAL A 501 -15.52 -28.76 33.89
CA VAL A 501 -15.67 -27.30 33.80
C VAL A 501 -16.67 -26.86 32.72
N ILE A 502 -16.78 -27.57 31.61
CA ILE A 502 -17.70 -27.24 30.49
C ILE A 502 -18.90 -28.18 30.53
N PRO A 503 -20.13 -27.68 30.67
CA PRO A 503 -21.35 -28.48 30.66
C PRO A 503 -21.44 -29.35 29.40
N ARG A 504 -21.95 -30.56 29.53
CA ARG A 504 -22.08 -31.50 28.40
C ARG A 504 -22.93 -30.93 27.26
N GLU A 505 -23.96 -30.13 27.61
CA GLU A 505 -24.84 -29.47 26.65
C GLU A 505 -24.14 -28.46 25.77
N SER A 506 -23.02 -27.88 26.27
CA SER A 506 -22.22 -26.87 25.55
C SER A 506 -21.10 -27.46 24.68
N ARG A 507 -20.90 -28.78 24.63
CA ARG A 507 -19.74 -29.40 23.95
C ARG A 507 -19.97 -29.61 22.49
N ASP A 508 -21.04 -30.35 22.15
CA ASP A 508 -21.31 -30.76 20.79
C ASP A 508 -22.58 -30.07 20.29
N ALA A 509 -22.49 -29.44 19.13
CA ALA A 509 -23.65 -28.76 18.56
C ALA A 509 -23.62 -28.71 17.05
N ARG A 510 -24.80 -28.66 16.46
CA ARG A 510 -25.04 -28.28 15.08
C ARG A 510 -25.58 -26.87 15.06
N VAL A 511 -24.88 -26.00 14.35
CA VAL A 511 -25.24 -24.58 14.27
C VAL A 511 -25.62 -24.24 12.85
N ALA A 512 -26.85 -23.72 12.68
CA ALA A 512 -27.28 -23.10 11.42
C ALA A 512 -27.47 -21.60 11.68
N SER A 513 -26.77 -20.75 10.97
CA SER A 513 -26.81 -19.31 11.20
C SER A 513 -26.85 -18.48 9.94
N VAL A 514 -27.35 -17.25 10.06
CA VAL A 514 -27.27 -16.19 9.06
C VAL A 514 -26.57 -15.00 9.66
N THR A 515 -25.57 -14.47 8.95
CA THR A 515 -24.73 -13.39 9.45
C THR A 515 -24.66 -12.27 8.41
N PRO A 516 -25.44 -11.18 8.53
CA PRO A 516 -25.12 -9.91 7.91
C PRO A 516 -23.84 -9.32 8.50
N PHE A 517 -23.01 -8.76 7.64
CA PHE A 517 -21.70 -8.21 7.97
C PHE A 517 -21.45 -6.92 7.17
N LEU A 518 -20.95 -5.89 7.84
CA LEU A 518 -20.59 -4.61 7.24
C LEU A 518 -19.16 -4.25 7.58
N ILE A 519 -18.42 -3.76 6.57
CA ILE A 519 -17.08 -3.16 6.74
C ILE A 519 -17.09 -1.80 6.07
N TRP A 520 -16.67 -0.78 6.79
CA TRP A 520 -16.39 0.54 6.25
C TRP A 520 -14.92 0.86 6.49
N ASP A 521 -14.11 0.76 5.43
CA ASP A 521 -12.65 0.91 5.49
C ASP A 521 -12.21 2.17 4.73
N ARG A 522 -11.57 3.08 5.46
CA ARG A 522 -10.98 4.33 4.97
C ARG A 522 -9.51 4.48 5.37
N ARG A 523 -8.84 3.37 5.61
CA ARG A 523 -7.40 3.38 5.83
C ARG A 523 -6.65 3.67 4.53
N ASP A 524 -5.49 4.29 4.66
CA ASP A 524 -4.58 4.55 3.54
C ASP A 524 -3.91 3.27 3.01
N ASP A 525 -3.59 2.34 3.88
CA ASP A 525 -3.02 1.03 3.57
C ASP A 525 -3.67 -0.06 4.44
N PRO A 526 -4.14 -1.19 3.86
CA PRO A 526 -4.75 -2.26 4.65
C PRO A 526 -3.73 -3.11 5.43
N ILE A 527 -2.44 -3.12 5.04
CA ILE A 527 -1.38 -3.93 5.66
C ILE A 527 -0.64 -3.13 6.73
N GLU A 528 -0.23 -1.89 6.40
CA GLU A 528 0.50 -1.00 7.30
C GLU A 528 -0.16 0.38 7.35
N PRO A 529 -1.34 0.50 7.97
CA PRO A 529 -2.07 1.75 8.01
C PRO A 529 -1.34 2.80 8.83
N THR A 530 -1.25 4.01 8.24
CA THR A 530 -0.65 5.18 8.90
C THR A 530 -1.67 6.25 9.22
N ARG A 531 -2.81 6.29 8.53
CA ARG A 531 -3.91 7.25 8.72
C ARG A 531 -5.24 6.65 8.29
N GLY A 532 -6.30 7.24 8.79
CA GLY A 532 -7.66 6.82 8.45
C GLY A 532 -8.25 5.92 9.53
N TRP A 533 -9.31 5.23 9.19
CA TRP A 533 -10.05 4.39 10.12
C TRP A 533 -10.81 3.28 9.40
N SER A 534 -11.17 2.25 10.16
CA SER A 534 -12.04 1.17 9.71
C SER A 534 -13.01 0.80 10.81
N VAL A 535 -14.27 0.55 10.44
CA VAL A 535 -15.32 0.04 11.33
C VAL A 535 -15.94 -1.18 10.70
N GLN A 536 -16.09 -2.23 11.48
CA GLN A 536 -16.76 -3.45 11.07
C GLN A 536 -17.77 -3.90 12.12
N GLY A 537 -18.83 -4.57 11.65
CA GLY A 537 -19.84 -5.13 12.54
C GLY A 537 -20.55 -6.31 11.90
N SER A 538 -20.98 -7.26 12.73
CA SER A 538 -21.77 -8.42 12.36
C SER A 538 -22.84 -8.73 13.37
N VAL A 539 -23.93 -9.34 12.88
CA VAL A 539 -25.00 -9.90 13.69
C VAL A 539 -25.20 -11.33 13.24
N GLU A 540 -24.76 -12.30 14.01
CA GLU A 540 -25.02 -13.70 13.73
C GLU A 540 -26.29 -14.15 14.44
N GLN A 541 -27.26 -14.65 13.67
CA GLN A 541 -28.46 -15.26 14.19
C GLN A 541 -28.40 -16.76 13.93
N ALA A 542 -28.20 -17.54 14.97
CA ALA A 542 -28.35 -18.98 14.95
C ALA A 542 -29.81 -19.37 15.24
N PHE A 543 -30.31 -20.37 14.57
CA PHE A 543 -31.70 -20.81 14.65
C PHE A 543 -31.83 -22.32 14.47
N ARG A 544 -32.86 -22.91 15.09
CA ARG A 544 -33.16 -24.32 14.96
C ARG A 544 -33.79 -24.66 13.61
N ALA A 545 -32.91 -24.95 12.64
CA ALA A 545 -33.29 -25.41 11.30
C ALA A 545 -32.28 -26.43 10.81
N PHE A 546 -32.65 -27.26 9.84
CA PHE A 546 -31.78 -28.29 9.24
C PHE A 546 -31.16 -29.24 10.28
N ALA A 547 -31.90 -29.58 11.34
CA ALA A 547 -31.45 -30.37 12.49
C ALA A 547 -30.33 -29.69 13.31
N ALA A 548 -30.24 -28.36 13.27
CA ALA A 548 -29.41 -27.57 14.20
C ALA A 548 -30.13 -27.49 15.56
N ASP A 549 -29.31 -27.52 16.61
CA ASP A 549 -29.75 -27.54 18.03
C ASP A 549 -29.37 -26.26 18.76
N ALA A 550 -28.38 -25.49 18.31
CA ALA A 550 -28.00 -24.22 18.91
C ALA A 550 -28.93 -23.05 18.47
N GLU A 551 -29.28 -22.17 19.40
CA GLU A 551 -30.10 -21.00 19.14
C GLU A 551 -29.60 -19.80 19.97
N PHE A 552 -29.02 -18.80 19.27
CA PHE A 552 -28.45 -17.60 19.88
C PHE A 552 -28.36 -16.43 18.90
N THR A 553 -28.23 -15.22 19.43
CA THR A 553 -27.81 -14.04 18.66
C THR A 553 -26.42 -13.59 19.14
N LYS A 554 -25.46 -13.44 18.21
CA LYS A 554 -24.11 -12.97 18.50
C LYS A 554 -23.86 -11.66 17.76
N LEU A 555 -23.65 -10.59 18.51
CA LEU A 555 -23.31 -9.26 18.03
C LEU A 555 -21.81 -9.06 18.15
N PHE A 556 -21.20 -8.46 17.15
CA PHE A 556 -19.78 -8.08 17.21
C PHE A 556 -19.56 -6.77 16.47
N ALA A 557 -18.78 -5.87 17.06
CA ALA A 557 -18.34 -4.64 16.43
C ALA A 557 -16.87 -4.35 16.77
N GLN A 558 -16.15 -3.80 15.81
CA GLN A 558 -14.78 -3.33 15.99
C GLN A 558 -14.58 -2.03 15.23
N GLY A 559 -13.97 -1.04 15.89
CA GLY A 559 -13.48 0.17 15.27
C GLY A 559 -11.97 0.29 15.43
N THR A 560 -11.26 0.70 14.37
CA THR A 560 -9.83 1.00 14.42
C THR A 560 -9.57 2.37 13.84
N GLY A 561 -8.65 3.13 14.41
CA GLY A 561 -8.28 4.47 13.96
C GLY A 561 -6.77 4.68 13.98
N TYR A 562 -6.25 5.42 12.99
CA TYR A 562 -4.83 5.67 12.82
C TYR A 562 -4.57 7.15 12.63
N LEU A 563 -3.66 7.70 13.44
CA LEU A 563 -3.24 9.10 13.41
C LEU A 563 -1.75 9.19 13.13
N ASN A 564 -1.42 9.76 11.98
CA ASN A 564 -0.03 10.00 11.60
C ASN A 564 0.51 11.24 12.30
N LEU A 565 1.53 11.06 13.12
CA LEU A 565 2.26 12.12 13.83
C LEU A 565 3.52 12.55 13.09
N ARG A 566 3.59 12.32 11.78
CA ARG A 566 4.76 12.59 10.94
C ARG A 566 6.00 11.83 11.45
N ASP A 567 7.10 12.56 11.72
CA ASP A 567 8.36 11.97 12.15
C ASP A 567 8.30 11.25 13.52
N LEU A 568 7.25 11.51 14.31
CA LEU A 568 7.01 10.84 15.60
C LEU A 568 6.33 9.48 15.44
N GLY A 569 5.90 9.12 14.22
CA GLY A 569 5.27 7.83 13.94
C GLY A 569 3.75 7.87 13.89
N VAL A 570 3.09 6.78 14.28
CA VAL A 570 1.64 6.57 14.15
C VAL A 570 1.05 6.15 15.49
N ILE A 571 -0.06 6.78 15.89
CA ILE A 571 -0.92 6.27 16.96
C ILE A 571 -2.01 5.41 16.32
N ALA A 572 -2.15 4.18 16.78
CA ALA A 572 -3.20 3.25 16.40
C ALA A 572 -4.09 2.96 17.61
N LEU A 573 -5.39 3.06 17.42
CA LEU A 573 -6.40 2.82 18.45
C LEU A 573 -7.38 1.75 17.95
N SER A 574 -7.79 0.85 18.81
CA SER A 574 -8.83 -0.15 18.51
C SER A 574 -9.80 -0.27 19.69
N ALA A 575 -11.07 -0.36 19.37
CA ALA A 575 -12.11 -0.72 20.31
C ALA A 575 -12.91 -1.89 19.75
N ARG A 576 -13.15 -2.93 20.56
CA ARG A 576 -13.93 -4.12 20.20
C ARG A 576 -15.00 -4.36 21.25
N GLY A 577 -16.19 -4.72 20.78
CA GLY A 577 -17.28 -5.15 21.63
C GLY A 577 -18.00 -6.34 21.02
N GLY A 578 -18.40 -7.27 21.83
CA GLY A 578 -19.19 -8.42 21.40
C GLY A 578 -20.19 -8.80 22.49
N GLN A 579 -21.42 -9.14 22.09
CA GLN A 579 -22.43 -9.66 22.97
C GLN A 579 -23.06 -10.90 22.35
N LEU A 580 -23.12 -11.97 23.11
CA LEU A 580 -23.84 -13.18 22.78
C LEU A 580 -25.09 -13.25 23.69
N ILE A 581 -26.24 -13.45 23.07
CA ILE A 581 -27.55 -13.51 23.72
C ILE A 581 -28.09 -14.91 23.47
N PRO A 582 -28.11 -15.79 24.48
CA PRO A 582 -28.73 -17.11 24.38
C PRO A 582 -30.24 -16.97 24.19
N ILE A 583 -30.81 -17.79 23.29
CA ILE A 583 -32.25 -17.86 23.05
C ILE A 583 -32.81 -19.19 23.61
N ALA A 584 -32.06 -20.27 23.38
CA ALA A 584 -32.33 -21.56 23.98
C ALA A 584 -32.07 -21.54 25.49
N GLN A 585 -32.81 -22.34 26.25
CA GLN A 585 -32.55 -22.59 27.66
C GLN A 585 -31.90 -23.96 27.82
N PRO A 586 -30.97 -24.14 28.79
CA PRO A 586 -30.39 -25.44 29.08
C PRO A 586 -31.44 -26.43 29.57
N GLU A 587 -31.23 -27.72 29.35
CA GLU A 587 -32.12 -28.76 29.87
C GLU A 587 -32.00 -28.94 31.37
N ASP A 588 -30.79 -28.73 31.92
CA ASP A 588 -30.52 -28.74 33.34
C ASP A 588 -30.85 -27.36 33.96
N PRO A 589 -31.84 -27.24 34.83
CA PRO A 589 -32.21 -25.98 35.50
C PRO A 589 -31.11 -25.39 36.40
N ALA A 590 -30.07 -26.15 36.71
CA ALA A 590 -28.94 -25.70 37.52
C ALA A 590 -27.94 -24.90 36.69
N LEU A 591 -28.01 -24.95 35.35
CA LEU A 591 -27.16 -24.23 34.44
C LEU A 591 -27.71 -22.83 34.07
N GLU A 592 -26.85 -21.91 33.74
CA GLU A 592 -27.20 -20.57 33.26
C GLU A 592 -27.64 -20.59 31.78
N PRO A 593 -28.46 -19.63 31.33
CA PRO A 593 -28.86 -19.57 29.91
C PRO A 593 -27.68 -19.60 28.89
N ILE A 594 -26.56 -19.02 29.29
CA ILE A 594 -25.33 -18.99 28.45
C ILE A 594 -24.73 -20.41 28.23
N ASP A 595 -25.00 -21.34 29.15
CA ASP A 595 -24.51 -22.73 29.04
C ASP A 595 -25.27 -23.56 27.98
N ALA A 596 -26.43 -23.08 27.48
CA ALA A 596 -27.10 -23.66 26.33
C ALA A 596 -26.40 -23.33 25.00
N VAL A 597 -25.42 -22.44 25.02
CA VAL A 597 -24.65 -22.08 23.82
C VAL A 597 -23.37 -22.91 23.77
N PRO A 598 -22.97 -23.43 22.59
CA PRO A 598 -21.72 -24.16 22.46
C PRO A 598 -20.53 -23.34 22.96
N ALA A 599 -19.69 -23.90 23.83
CA ALA A 599 -18.57 -23.20 24.42
C ALA A 599 -17.59 -22.63 23.34
N ALA A 600 -17.48 -23.31 22.21
CA ALA A 600 -16.70 -22.85 21.07
C ALA A 600 -17.21 -21.56 20.41
N GLU A 601 -18.45 -21.13 20.71
CA GLU A 601 -19.07 -19.90 20.19
C GLU A 601 -18.97 -18.73 21.16
N LEU A 602 -18.58 -18.96 22.41
CA LEU A 602 -18.39 -17.92 23.42
C LEU A 602 -17.22 -17.00 23.06
N PHE A 603 -17.15 -15.84 23.71
CA PHE A 603 -16.00 -14.95 23.58
C PHE A 603 -14.87 -15.38 24.52
N TYR A 604 -13.66 -15.31 23.98
CA TYR A 604 -12.41 -15.50 24.69
C TYR A 604 -11.48 -14.34 24.37
N ALA A 605 -10.60 -13.98 25.28
CA ALA A 605 -9.61 -12.92 25.08
C ALA A 605 -8.27 -13.26 25.78
N GLY A 606 -7.25 -12.52 25.40
CA GLY A 606 -5.83 -12.78 25.67
C GLY A 606 -5.11 -13.14 24.38
N GLY A 607 -3.81 -12.94 24.36
CA GLY A 607 -2.97 -13.21 23.20
C GLY A 607 -2.66 -12.00 22.34
N ARG A 608 -1.86 -12.23 21.31
CA ARG A 608 -1.21 -11.22 20.47
C ARG A 608 -2.15 -10.27 19.71
N THR A 609 -3.41 -10.65 19.51
CA THR A 609 -4.39 -9.88 18.72
C THR A 609 -5.49 -9.23 19.54
N THR A 610 -5.58 -9.57 20.82
CA THR A 610 -6.66 -9.08 21.71
C THR A 610 -6.10 -8.29 22.89
N HIS A 611 -5.40 -8.96 23.82
CA HIS A 611 -4.81 -8.34 25.00
C HIS A 611 -3.40 -8.91 25.26
N ARG A 612 -2.37 -8.19 24.89
CA ARG A 612 -0.97 -8.66 24.80
C ARG A 612 -0.26 -8.86 26.14
N ALA A 613 -0.89 -8.55 27.25
CA ALA A 613 -0.35 -8.87 28.57
C ALA A 613 -0.82 -10.23 29.11
N PHE A 614 -1.75 -10.90 28.42
CA PHE A 614 -2.29 -12.20 28.78
C PHE A 614 -1.99 -13.24 27.71
N GLU A 615 -1.77 -14.47 28.12
CA GLU A 615 -1.69 -15.60 27.21
C GLU A 615 -3.01 -15.83 26.47
N ARG A 616 -2.98 -16.57 25.39
CA ARG A 616 -4.16 -16.79 24.55
C ARG A 616 -5.31 -17.39 25.37
N ASP A 617 -6.49 -16.77 25.27
CA ASP A 617 -7.75 -17.15 25.93
C ASP A 617 -7.76 -17.01 27.47
N LEU A 618 -6.67 -16.56 28.11
CA LEU A 618 -6.55 -16.48 29.57
C LEU A 618 -6.87 -15.09 30.17
N LEU A 619 -7.51 -14.21 29.43
CA LEU A 619 -8.12 -13.01 29.98
C LEU A 619 -9.56 -13.30 30.39
N GLY A 620 -9.88 -13.19 31.67
CA GLY A 620 -11.22 -13.44 32.20
C GLY A 620 -11.31 -13.15 33.68
N ILE A 621 -12.47 -13.48 34.26
CA ILE A 621 -12.82 -13.24 35.68
C ILE A 621 -12.77 -14.58 36.44
N PRO A 622 -11.93 -14.69 37.49
CA PRO A 622 -11.83 -15.89 38.31
C PRO A 622 -13.18 -16.34 38.88
N GLY A 623 -13.49 -17.61 38.71
CA GLY A 623 -14.77 -18.20 39.18
C GLY A 623 -15.95 -18.02 38.21
N GLU A 624 -15.88 -17.08 37.28
CA GLU A 624 -16.91 -16.80 36.27
C GLU A 624 -16.50 -17.29 34.90
N THR A 625 -15.62 -16.55 34.20
CA THR A 625 -15.14 -16.86 32.85
C THR A 625 -13.78 -17.60 32.82
N LEU A 626 -13.13 -17.71 33.99
CA LEU A 626 -11.95 -18.55 34.23
C LEU A 626 -12.21 -19.48 35.42
N ALA A 627 -12.10 -20.78 35.22
CA ALA A 627 -12.05 -21.73 36.30
C ALA A 627 -10.60 -21.82 36.84
N ILE A 628 -10.44 -21.67 38.14
CA ILE A 628 -9.15 -21.74 38.83
C ILE A 628 -9.24 -22.80 39.90
N GLU A 629 -8.43 -23.82 39.78
CA GLU A 629 -8.27 -24.89 40.75
C GLU A 629 -6.85 -24.87 41.31
N GLU A 630 -6.72 -25.13 42.62
CA GLU A 630 -5.41 -25.14 43.28
C GLU A 630 -4.52 -26.25 42.73
N GLY A 631 -3.35 -25.84 42.17
CA GLY A 631 -2.38 -26.77 41.60
C GLY A 631 -2.63 -27.18 40.14
N ARG A 632 -3.59 -26.59 39.46
CA ARG A 632 -3.86 -26.77 38.01
C ARG A 632 -3.73 -25.47 37.25
N ASP A 633 -3.50 -25.55 35.95
CA ASP A 633 -3.53 -24.37 35.07
C ASP A 633 -4.97 -23.81 34.95
N PRO A 634 -5.13 -22.49 34.80
CA PRO A 634 -6.43 -21.87 34.64
C PRO A 634 -7.15 -22.37 33.39
N VAL A 635 -8.42 -22.71 33.51
CA VAL A 635 -9.25 -23.21 32.41
C VAL A 635 -10.22 -22.10 31.96
N PRO A 636 -10.10 -21.54 30.73
CA PRO A 636 -11.01 -20.55 30.23
C PRO A 636 -12.37 -21.17 29.89
N ARG A 637 -13.43 -20.65 30.50
CA ARG A 637 -14.84 -21.00 30.24
C ARG A 637 -15.45 -20.18 29.13
N GLY A 638 -14.85 -18.98 28.86
CA GLY A 638 -15.42 -17.97 27.97
C GLY A 638 -16.61 -17.24 28.55
N GLY A 639 -17.14 -16.28 27.80
CA GLY A 639 -18.27 -15.48 28.22
C GLY A 639 -19.12 -14.94 27.09
N GLY A 640 -20.28 -14.40 27.45
CA GLY A 640 -21.22 -13.81 26.50
C GLY A 640 -20.99 -12.33 26.21
N LEU A 641 -20.16 -11.62 27.00
CA LEU A 641 -19.83 -10.24 26.75
C LEU A 641 -18.33 -10.02 26.65
N LEU A 642 -17.89 -9.32 25.60
CA LEU A 642 -16.51 -8.92 25.36
C LEU A 642 -16.43 -7.41 25.24
N ALA A 643 -15.47 -6.77 25.92
CA ALA A 643 -15.10 -5.38 25.66
C ALA A 643 -13.57 -5.22 25.77
N LEU A 644 -12.94 -4.73 24.70
CA LEU A 644 -11.50 -4.53 24.60
C LEU A 644 -11.17 -3.17 24.03
N LEU A 645 -10.14 -2.54 24.57
CA LEU A 645 -9.53 -1.31 24.10
C LEU A 645 -8.03 -1.53 23.92
N ASN A 646 -7.49 -1.12 22.77
CA ASN A 646 -6.08 -1.18 22.51
C ASN A 646 -5.59 0.19 22.02
N ALA A 647 -4.47 0.65 22.56
CA ALA A 647 -3.77 1.85 22.12
C ALA A 647 -2.30 1.51 21.86
N GLU A 648 -1.77 1.93 20.72
CA GLU A 648 -0.41 1.61 20.32
C GLU A 648 0.24 2.83 19.66
N TRP A 649 1.43 3.19 20.10
CA TRP A 649 2.28 4.15 19.44
C TRP A 649 3.41 3.42 18.71
N ARG A 650 3.44 3.58 17.38
CA ARG A 650 4.43 3.01 16.45
C ARG A 650 5.38 4.11 16.03
N PHE A 651 6.66 3.99 16.30
CA PHE A 651 7.65 5.01 15.99
C PHE A 651 8.85 4.45 15.24
N PRO A 652 9.47 5.22 14.31
CA PRO A 652 10.65 4.80 13.59
C PRO A 652 11.89 4.83 14.50
N ILE A 653 12.79 3.84 14.36
CA ILE A 653 14.09 3.80 15.05
C ILE A 653 15.21 4.01 14.03
N ALA A 654 15.32 3.13 13.05
CA ALA A 654 16.35 3.22 12.00
C ALA A 654 15.99 2.36 10.79
N GLY A 655 15.92 2.96 9.60
CA GLY A 655 15.59 2.24 8.36
C GLY A 655 14.26 1.49 8.49
N PRO A 656 14.20 0.15 8.24
CA PRO A 656 12.98 -0.64 8.35
C PRO A 656 12.63 -1.03 9.80
N VAL A 657 13.46 -0.65 10.79
CA VAL A 657 13.24 -0.99 12.20
C VAL A 657 12.46 0.13 12.88
N GLY A 658 11.37 -0.25 13.55
CA GLY A 658 10.56 0.61 14.38
C GLY A 658 10.38 0.05 15.79
N GLY A 659 9.86 0.87 16.68
CA GLY A 659 9.45 0.50 18.03
C GLY A 659 7.95 0.62 18.20
N THR A 660 7.42 -0.05 19.21
CA THR A 660 6.04 0.09 19.67
C THR A 660 6.00 0.23 21.18
N VAL A 661 5.08 1.06 21.65
CA VAL A 661 4.61 1.09 23.04
C VAL A 661 3.11 0.92 22.99
N PHE A 662 2.56 0.07 23.84
CA PHE A 662 1.14 -0.20 23.80
C PHE A 662 0.53 -0.30 25.22
N VAL A 663 -0.76 -0.05 25.27
CA VAL A 663 -1.63 -0.30 26.41
C VAL A 663 -2.88 -1.01 25.91
N ASP A 664 -3.17 -2.15 26.50
CA ASP A 664 -4.35 -2.95 26.21
C ASP A 664 -5.20 -3.04 27.48
N GLY A 665 -6.53 -2.96 27.34
CA GLY A 665 -7.45 -3.05 28.44
C GLY A 665 -8.77 -3.70 28.05
N GLY A 666 -9.44 -4.32 29.02
CA GLY A 666 -10.74 -4.94 28.83
C GLY A 666 -10.91 -6.24 29.58
N ASN A 667 -11.97 -6.97 29.29
CA ASN A 667 -12.25 -8.28 29.86
C ASN A 667 -13.33 -9.03 29.06
N VAL A 668 -13.60 -10.25 29.51
CA VAL A 668 -14.73 -11.09 29.12
C VAL A 668 -15.59 -11.31 30.35
N TRP A 669 -16.88 -10.99 30.27
CA TRP A 669 -17.87 -11.20 31.31
C TRP A 669 -18.80 -12.36 30.94
N ARG A 670 -19.34 -13.00 31.94
CA ARG A 670 -20.21 -14.17 31.75
C ARG A 670 -21.44 -13.82 30.93
N GLU A 671 -22.17 -12.78 31.34
CA GLU A 671 -23.32 -12.21 30.63
C GLU A 671 -23.25 -10.67 30.60
N ALA A 672 -24.11 -10.04 29.79
CA ALA A 672 -24.15 -8.57 29.70
C ALA A 672 -24.59 -7.89 31.01
N GLY A 673 -25.38 -8.60 31.83
CA GLY A 673 -25.82 -8.14 33.17
C GLY A 673 -24.68 -8.04 34.18
N ASP A 674 -23.59 -8.76 33.97
CA ASP A 674 -22.44 -8.83 34.87
C ASP A 674 -21.40 -7.76 34.57
N PHE A 675 -21.66 -6.89 33.59
CA PHE A 675 -20.70 -5.88 33.19
C PHE A 675 -20.34 -4.92 34.31
N ASP A 676 -19.11 -4.99 34.78
CA ASP A 676 -18.48 -4.00 35.65
C ASP A 676 -17.14 -3.52 35.03
N ALA A 677 -17.09 -2.24 34.70
CA ALA A 677 -15.88 -1.63 34.13
C ALA A 677 -14.66 -1.67 35.10
N ARG A 678 -14.89 -1.89 36.41
CA ARG A 678 -13.83 -2.04 37.41
C ARG A 678 -13.10 -3.38 37.30
N GLN A 679 -13.75 -4.38 36.70
CA GLN A 679 -13.16 -5.69 36.44
C GLN A 679 -12.32 -5.70 35.14
N ALA A 680 -12.27 -4.58 34.39
CA ALA A 680 -11.42 -4.47 33.23
C ALA A 680 -9.94 -4.60 33.64
N ARG A 681 -9.24 -5.55 33.03
CA ARG A 681 -7.81 -5.82 33.26
C ARG A 681 -6.99 -4.96 32.30
N TRP A 682 -5.90 -4.42 32.79
CA TRP A 682 -5.02 -3.55 32.02
C TRP A 682 -3.62 -4.13 31.91
N GLY A 683 -3.01 -3.96 30.76
CA GLY A 683 -1.63 -4.30 30.49
C GLY A 683 -0.93 -3.24 29.66
N ALA A 684 0.36 -3.12 29.84
CA ALA A 684 1.21 -2.24 29.03
C ALA A 684 2.42 -3.00 28.53
N GLY A 685 2.96 -2.57 27.42
CA GLY A 685 4.08 -3.28 26.84
C GLY A 685 4.87 -2.47 25.83
N VAL A 686 5.98 -3.07 25.41
CA VAL A 686 6.87 -2.53 24.39
C VAL A 686 7.22 -3.59 23.37
N GLY A 687 7.64 -3.17 22.19
CA GLY A 687 8.04 -4.08 21.15
C GLY A 687 8.96 -3.47 20.12
N VAL A 688 9.55 -4.33 19.32
CA VAL A 688 10.33 -3.98 18.14
C VAL A 688 9.63 -4.52 16.91
N ARG A 689 9.60 -3.73 15.85
CA ARG A 689 9.00 -4.06 14.55
C ARG A 689 10.06 -3.98 13.47
N TYR A 690 10.01 -4.90 12.54
CA TYR A 690 10.78 -4.85 11.30
C TYR A 690 9.84 -4.87 10.12
N LEU A 691 9.81 -3.78 9.34
CA LEU A 691 8.96 -3.66 8.16
C LEU A 691 9.51 -4.52 7.03
N SER A 692 8.87 -5.63 6.76
CA SER A 692 9.21 -6.53 5.66
C SER A 692 8.22 -6.37 4.48
N PRO A 693 8.59 -6.79 3.26
CA PRO A 693 7.68 -6.75 2.10
C PRO A 693 6.38 -7.56 2.26
N ILE A 694 6.34 -8.49 3.22
CA ILE A 694 5.18 -9.35 3.52
C ILE A 694 4.41 -8.90 4.77
N GLY A 695 4.77 -7.76 5.35
CA GLY A 695 4.18 -7.21 6.57
C GLY A 695 5.19 -7.04 7.71
N PRO A 696 4.83 -6.37 8.80
CA PRO A 696 5.71 -6.15 9.93
C PRO A 696 5.94 -7.45 10.71
N LEU A 697 7.22 -7.81 10.91
CA LEU A 697 7.63 -8.77 11.93
C LEU A 697 7.70 -8.04 13.26
N ARG A 698 7.12 -8.61 14.30
CA ARG A 698 7.03 -8.00 15.64
C ARG A 698 7.56 -8.94 16.70
N ALA A 699 8.30 -8.38 17.65
CA ALA A 699 8.64 -9.02 18.93
C ALA A 699 8.19 -8.07 20.05
N GLU A 700 7.27 -8.51 20.87
CA GLU A 700 6.59 -7.69 21.87
C GLU A 700 6.61 -8.39 23.23
N ILE A 701 6.65 -7.59 24.30
CA ILE A 701 6.49 -8.04 25.67
C ILE A 701 5.45 -7.17 26.36
N GLY A 702 4.48 -7.80 26.99
CA GLY A 702 3.40 -7.14 27.74
C GLY A 702 3.42 -7.53 29.21
N TRP A 703 3.24 -6.56 30.06
CA TRP A 703 3.14 -6.71 31.51
C TRP A 703 1.71 -6.45 31.99
N LYS A 704 1.21 -7.27 32.88
CA LYS A 704 -0.05 -7.04 33.58
C LYS A 704 0.16 -5.91 34.60
N LEU A 705 -0.71 -4.90 34.59
CA LEU A 705 -0.65 -3.81 35.59
C LEU A 705 -1.16 -4.27 36.96
N GLU A 706 -2.13 -5.16 36.96
CA GLU A 706 -2.63 -5.86 38.14
C GLU A 706 -2.48 -7.37 37.88
N ARG A 707 -1.82 -8.08 38.79
CA ARG A 707 -1.47 -9.49 38.65
C ARG A 707 -2.08 -10.31 39.75
N GLU A 708 -2.76 -11.39 39.38
CA GLU A 708 -3.18 -12.42 40.30
C GLU A 708 -2.00 -13.34 40.69
N PRO A 709 -2.02 -13.99 41.86
CA PRO A 709 -0.90 -14.82 42.34
C PRO A 709 -0.51 -15.98 41.40
N TRP A 710 -1.45 -16.50 40.64
CA TRP A 710 -1.30 -17.61 39.70
C TRP A 710 -0.86 -17.17 38.30
N GLU A 711 -0.88 -15.88 37.98
CA GLU A 711 -0.54 -15.36 36.68
C GLU A 711 0.96 -15.12 36.50
N SER A 712 1.45 -15.31 35.28
CA SER A 712 2.78 -14.82 34.85
C SER A 712 2.84 -13.29 34.91
N ALA A 713 4.00 -12.73 35.27
CA ALA A 713 4.18 -11.27 35.33
C ALA A 713 4.16 -10.59 33.95
N TYR A 714 4.59 -11.31 32.95
CA TYR A 714 4.69 -10.81 31.56
C TYR A 714 4.43 -11.94 30.57
N VAL A 715 4.08 -11.55 29.36
CA VAL A 715 3.95 -12.44 28.20
C VAL A 715 4.72 -11.85 27.06
N TRP A 716 5.38 -12.66 26.25
CA TRP A 716 6.08 -12.22 25.08
C TRP A 716 5.52 -12.87 23.81
N PHE A 717 5.53 -12.11 22.72
CA PHE A 717 5.02 -12.57 21.44
C PHE A 717 6.01 -12.27 20.32
N VAL A 718 6.14 -13.22 19.39
CA VAL A 718 6.76 -13.00 18.09
C VAL A 718 5.72 -13.31 17.02
N SER A 719 5.47 -12.39 16.13
CA SER A 719 4.40 -12.53 15.14
C SER A 719 4.65 -11.75 13.85
N LEU A 720 3.88 -12.08 12.81
CA LEU A 720 3.81 -11.37 11.55
C LEU A 720 2.46 -10.65 11.45
N GLY A 721 2.44 -9.40 10.98
CA GLY A 721 1.24 -8.56 10.85
C GLY A 721 1.00 -7.61 12.02
N ASN A 722 -0.06 -6.80 11.94
CA ASN A 722 -0.48 -5.90 13.02
C ASN A 722 -1.43 -6.62 14.00
N PRO A 723 -1.57 -6.13 15.26
CA PRO A 723 -2.43 -6.77 16.24
C PRO A 723 -3.93 -6.54 15.96
N PHE A 724 -4.28 -5.46 15.22
CA PHE A 724 -5.64 -5.09 14.86
C PHE A 724 -5.67 -4.24 13.59
#